data_d80d279d086d7274257147d86606316f
#
_entry.id   d80d279d086d7274257147d86606316f
#
_cell.length_a   1.000
_cell.length_b   1.000
_cell.length_c   1.000
_cell.angle_alpha   90.00
_cell.angle_beta   90.00
_cell.angle_gamma   90.00
#
_symmetry.space_group_name_H-M   'P 1'
#
loop_
_entity.id
_entity.type
_entity.pdbx_description
1 polymer ?
#
loop_
_entity_poly.entity_id
_entity_poly.type
_entity_poly.pdbx_seq_one_letter_code
_entity_poly.pdbx_strand_id
1 'polypeptide(L)'
;MKVSLNWIRDYVQLPADADLKKLAYDLTMSTVEVEDAVDLSRQFDHMVVGVINTIEQHPNADKLKVCKTDIGGEVKDIVCGGSNLREGMKVAVALPGSMCKWHGEGDLVEIKKSKLRGVESYGMICGAVEIGLADLFPTKEEAHILDLSDFDAPAGTPLADALDLNDIILEIDNKSMTNRPDLWGHYGIAREIAALYDLPMNEFPHFDRNVENTAGFHVTVEDTERCPRYLSAQIEGLYVKPAPYQMQSRIWKVGMRPINALVDITNYVMLATGQPTHAFDSDHIAGHVIVRRAGEGEKLLLLNGKELALSSDDLVIADDAGVVGLAGVMGGAKDSILPETDKVILEVANFDAKGIRRTALRYDNRTEASARYEKAIDPERCDQAFDLSMQLFTQLYPELKVTGLVDEYPEHLKQAEIDVALSWLERRLGKRLPQEEIQHKLELLGYTVSFQGDNMHLVVPTWRSTGDVSIQADIMEEVARMYGYENFEAEPITTTFDGAINQLDKDLERRIKEYLAIRCGMQEIFTYPWMDEQFVNAVLQSTDGILSLSTPPSPAERFVRSSLLPNLCKAVVKNERYFGEFSIFETAQVFRDENYTTPYDPREKLPSQRKNVAGAFATTDKDVTALFRKAKGVVEMMARYVHMEALTFKQTEKPVWADNVVWLNIYRGDEKVGDLALLAKKVSMACGIKNLNVMLFQLDQDSLVPLKSRTNTFTHMAEYPMTDYDISLLLDGSVQWKDVLQTVGGIKSELLHGASFVDEYRGKQVPAGKKSLTLRLAIGSKEKTLTSAEIEEVATGVLNKIAKRFGAELRR
;
A
#
# COMPACT_ATOMS: atom_id res chain seq x y z
N MET A 1 9.04 -9.18 -9.73
CA MET A 1 10.27 -9.97 -10.02
C MET A 1 10.20 -10.45 -11.45
N LYS A 2 11.35 -10.48 -12.17
CA LYS A 2 11.42 -10.99 -13.55
C LYS A 2 12.00 -12.40 -13.54
N VAL A 3 11.41 -13.30 -14.33
CA VAL A 3 11.81 -14.70 -14.40
C VAL A 3 11.87 -15.13 -15.88
N SER A 4 13.01 -15.68 -16.30
CA SER A 4 13.24 -16.19 -17.64
C SER A 4 12.69 -17.62 -17.77
N LEU A 5 11.86 -17.85 -18.77
CA LEU A 5 11.30 -19.18 -19.03
C LEU A 5 12.38 -20.17 -19.51
N ASN A 6 13.35 -19.70 -20.29
CA ASN A 6 14.47 -20.54 -20.71
C ASN A 6 15.34 -20.97 -19.53
N TRP A 7 15.48 -20.09 -18.54
CA TRP A 7 16.21 -20.45 -17.31
C TRP A 7 15.41 -21.41 -16.42
N ILE A 8 14.08 -21.29 -16.36
CA ILE A 8 13.21 -22.26 -15.67
C ILE A 8 13.37 -23.66 -16.26
N ARG A 9 13.52 -23.80 -17.59
CA ARG A 9 13.75 -25.08 -18.28
C ARG A 9 15.03 -25.82 -17.87
N ASP A 10 15.98 -25.14 -17.28
CA ASP A 10 17.14 -25.81 -16.69
C ASP A 10 16.77 -26.68 -15.48
N TYR A 11 15.65 -26.36 -14.81
CA TYR A 11 15.23 -27.02 -13.57
C TYR A 11 14.02 -27.93 -13.72
N VAL A 12 13.16 -27.70 -14.73
CA VAL A 12 11.97 -28.51 -14.96
C VAL A 12 11.83 -28.84 -16.44
N GLN A 13 11.37 -30.06 -16.74
CA GLN A 13 11.17 -30.52 -18.11
C GLN A 13 9.90 -29.96 -18.74
N LEU A 14 9.84 -28.63 -18.84
CA LEU A 14 8.72 -27.93 -19.44
C LEU A 14 8.77 -28.07 -20.97
N PRO A 15 7.69 -28.59 -21.63
CA PRO A 15 7.65 -28.75 -23.11
C PRO A 15 7.95 -27.41 -23.83
N ALA A 16 8.63 -27.54 -24.99
CA ALA A 16 8.99 -26.35 -25.78
C ALA A 16 7.76 -25.63 -26.35
N ASP A 17 6.69 -26.39 -26.62
CA ASP A 17 5.40 -25.94 -27.17
C ASP A 17 4.35 -25.63 -26.07
N ALA A 18 4.75 -25.51 -24.83
CA ALA A 18 3.86 -25.17 -23.73
C ALA A 18 3.10 -23.86 -24.01
N ASP A 19 1.78 -23.87 -23.80
CA ASP A 19 0.95 -22.67 -23.94
C ASP A 19 1.29 -21.64 -22.85
N LEU A 20 2.00 -20.58 -23.24
CA LEU A 20 2.49 -19.54 -22.33
C LEU A 20 1.37 -18.75 -21.67
N LYS A 21 0.25 -18.52 -22.37
CA LYS A 21 -0.90 -17.82 -21.80
C LYS A 21 -1.56 -18.68 -20.73
N LYS A 22 -1.67 -19.98 -21.01
CA LYS A 22 -2.19 -20.93 -20.04
C LYS A 22 -1.25 -21.03 -18.83
N LEU A 23 0.07 -21.10 -19.03
CA LEU A 23 1.05 -21.16 -17.96
C LEU A 23 0.96 -19.93 -17.03
N ALA A 24 0.92 -18.72 -17.62
CA ALA A 24 0.78 -17.48 -16.86
C ALA A 24 -0.56 -17.42 -16.09
N TYR A 25 -1.65 -17.88 -16.71
CA TYR A 25 -2.96 -17.98 -16.08
C TYR A 25 -2.96 -19.00 -14.94
N ASP A 26 -2.44 -20.21 -15.16
CA ASP A 26 -2.42 -21.26 -14.14
C ASP A 26 -1.55 -20.86 -12.93
N LEU A 27 -0.40 -20.21 -13.16
CA LEU A 27 0.41 -19.63 -12.09
C LEU A 27 -0.35 -18.57 -11.29
N THR A 28 -1.06 -17.68 -11.99
CA THR A 28 -1.86 -16.62 -11.34
C THR A 28 -2.99 -17.21 -10.52
N MET A 29 -3.65 -18.23 -10.99
CA MET A 29 -4.78 -18.85 -10.30
C MET A 29 -4.38 -19.76 -9.14
N SER A 30 -3.12 -20.21 -9.10
CA SER A 30 -2.70 -21.21 -8.12
C SER A 30 -1.57 -20.77 -7.19
N THR A 31 -0.70 -19.83 -7.61
CA THR A 31 0.56 -19.63 -6.90
C THR A 31 0.94 -18.15 -6.74
N VAL A 32 1.17 -17.44 -7.86
CA VAL A 32 1.64 -16.05 -7.88
C VAL A 32 1.03 -15.29 -9.04
N GLU A 33 0.73 -14.01 -8.84
CA GLU A 33 0.20 -13.14 -9.89
C GLU A 33 1.28 -12.85 -10.94
N VAL A 34 1.02 -13.29 -12.18
CA VAL A 34 1.83 -12.96 -13.35
C VAL A 34 1.20 -11.74 -14.02
N GLU A 35 1.83 -10.58 -13.86
CA GLU A 35 1.34 -9.30 -14.40
C GLU A 35 1.52 -9.24 -15.93
N ASP A 36 2.64 -9.77 -16.43
CA ASP A 36 2.91 -9.82 -17.89
C ASP A 36 3.81 -11.00 -18.24
N ALA A 37 3.75 -11.41 -19.52
CA ALA A 37 4.62 -12.41 -20.13
C ALA A 37 5.23 -11.82 -21.41
N VAL A 38 6.38 -11.19 -21.25
CA VAL A 38 7.05 -10.40 -22.29
C VAL A 38 7.86 -11.31 -23.20
N ASP A 39 7.52 -11.35 -24.47
CA ASP A 39 8.34 -11.95 -25.52
C ASP A 39 9.50 -11.00 -25.84
N LEU A 40 10.68 -11.30 -25.29
CA LEU A 40 11.85 -10.45 -25.40
C LEU A 40 12.34 -10.33 -26.85
N SER A 41 12.13 -11.34 -27.69
CA SER A 41 12.58 -11.33 -29.09
C SER A 41 11.96 -10.19 -29.91
N ARG A 42 10.71 -9.78 -29.54
CA ARG A 42 9.99 -8.70 -30.24
C ARG A 42 10.68 -7.34 -30.16
N GLN A 43 11.50 -7.13 -29.13
CA GLN A 43 12.30 -5.91 -29.03
C GLN A 43 13.27 -5.76 -30.21
N PHE A 44 13.64 -6.90 -30.82
CA PHE A 44 14.62 -6.99 -31.90
C PHE A 44 14.00 -7.33 -33.25
N ASP A 45 12.69 -7.15 -33.40
CA ASP A 45 11.99 -7.37 -34.65
C ASP A 45 12.62 -6.55 -35.77
N HIS A 46 12.83 -7.18 -36.95
CA HIS A 46 13.50 -6.60 -38.11
C HIS A 46 14.98 -6.21 -37.87
N MET A 47 15.63 -6.73 -36.84
CA MET A 47 17.06 -6.56 -36.60
C MET A 47 17.80 -7.84 -36.95
N VAL A 48 18.92 -7.69 -37.66
CA VAL A 48 19.75 -8.82 -38.13
C VAL A 48 21.24 -8.56 -37.87
N VAL A 49 22.00 -9.63 -37.88
CA VAL A 49 23.46 -9.54 -37.99
C VAL A 49 23.83 -9.11 -39.42
N GLY A 50 24.56 -8.03 -39.53
CA GLY A 50 25.17 -7.60 -40.80
C GLY A 50 26.67 -7.80 -40.80
N VAL A 51 27.28 -8.00 -41.97
CA VAL A 51 28.75 -8.01 -42.18
C VAL A 51 29.14 -6.84 -43.05
N ILE A 52 30.03 -5.98 -42.57
CA ILE A 52 30.53 -4.82 -43.31
C ILE A 52 31.55 -5.29 -44.34
N ASN A 53 31.19 -5.29 -45.63
CA ASN A 53 32.08 -5.72 -46.70
C ASN A 53 33.11 -4.63 -47.07
N THR A 54 32.65 -3.40 -47.26
CA THR A 54 33.53 -2.24 -47.56
C THR A 54 33.03 -0.97 -46.88
N ILE A 55 33.94 -0.06 -46.65
CA ILE A 55 33.67 1.23 -46.03
C ILE A 55 34.17 2.35 -46.91
N GLU A 56 33.28 3.22 -47.36
CA GLU A 56 33.58 4.39 -48.17
C GLU A 56 33.32 5.68 -47.39
N GLN A 57 34.15 6.74 -47.67
CA GLN A 57 33.91 8.06 -47.04
C GLN A 57 32.61 8.67 -47.59
N HIS A 58 31.79 9.22 -46.76
CA HIS A 58 30.54 9.87 -47.18
C HIS A 58 30.86 11.15 -47.98
N PRO A 59 30.29 11.35 -49.20
CA PRO A 59 30.66 12.42 -50.10
C PRO A 59 30.33 13.84 -49.54
N ASN A 60 29.39 13.97 -48.63
CA ASN A 60 28.90 15.26 -48.15
C ASN A 60 28.99 15.38 -46.59
N ALA A 61 29.80 14.53 -45.93
CA ALA A 61 29.90 14.56 -44.45
C ALA A 61 31.22 13.93 -43.95
N ASP A 62 32.02 14.67 -43.23
CA ASP A 62 33.35 14.23 -42.76
C ASP A 62 33.28 13.12 -41.68
N LYS A 63 32.25 13.11 -40.87
CA LYS A 63 32.05 12.14 -39.76
C LYS A 63 31.23 10.90 -40.15
N LEU A 64 30.67 10.87 -41.34
CA LEU A 64 29.87 9.76 -41.80
C LEU A 64 30.62 8.88 -42.80
N LYS A 65 30.29 7.58 -42.74
CA LYS A 65 30.80 6.58 -43.68
C LYS A 65 29.63 5.88 -44.36
N VAL A 66 29.82 5.40 -45.56
CA VAL A 66 28.88 4.54 -46.29
C VAL A 66 29.39 3.11 -46.19
N CYS A 67 28.70 2.28 -45.45
CA CYS A 67 29.06 0.89 -45.22
C CYS A 67 28.24 0.00 -46.16
N LYS A 68 28.91 -0.74 -47.03
CA LYS A 68 28.27 -1.80 -47.83
C LYS A 68 28.18 -3.04 -46.95
N THR A 69 26.99 -3.28 -46.44
CA THR A 69 26.75 -4.29 -45.42
C THR A 69 25.93 -5.43 -46.00
N ASP A 70 26.46 -6.65 -45.91
CA ASP A 70 25.72 -7.88 -46.20
C ASP A 70 24.76 -8.14 -45.02
N ILE A 71 23.48 -8.27 -45.38
CA ILE A 71 22.37 -8.50 -44.41
C ILE A 71 21.74 -9.87 -44.60
N GLY A 72 22.42 -10.81 -45.24
CA GLY A 72 21.96 -12.15 -45.53
C GLY A 72 21.47 -12.35 -46.98
N GLY A 73 22.41 -12.41 -47.90
CA GLY A 73 22.17 -12.60 -49.34
C GLY A 73 21.93 -11.32 -50.13
N GLU A 74 21.84 -10.17 -49.49
CA GLU A 74 21.77 -8.86 -50.11
C GLU A 74 22.78 -7.88 -49.43
N VAL A 75 23.51 -7.12 -50.25
CA VAL A 75 24.37 -6.06 -49.77
C VAL A 75 23.64 -4.73 -49.89
N LYS A 76 23.54 -4.02 -48.77
CA LYS A 76 22.88 -2.70 -48.70
C LYS A 76 23.87 -1.60 -48.29
N ASP A 77 23.65 -0.40 -48.84
CA ASP A 77 24.36 0.79 -48.40
C ASP A 77 23.70 1.31 -47.12
N ILE A 78 24.48 1.41 -46.04
CA ILE A 78 24.04 1.95 -44.75
C ILE A 78 25.01 3.07 -44.34
N VAL A 79 24.47 4.25 -44.11
CA VAL A 79 25.24 5.40 -43.62
C VAL A 79 25.39 5.32 -42.11
N CYS A 80 26.62 5.32 -41.62
CA CYS A 80 26.95 5.20 -40.23
C CYS A 80 27.98 6.21 -39.76
N GLY A 81 27.83 6.72 -38.54
CA GLY A 81 28.78 7.61 -37.87
C GLY A 81 29.64 6.91 -36.80
N GLY A 82 29.67 5.59 -36.80
CA GLY A 82 30.37 4.82 -35.77
C GLY A 82 31.88 5.05 -35.75
N SER A 83 32.48 5.07 -34.57
CA SER A 83 33.92 5.34 -34.36
C SER A 83 34.79 4.11 -34.63
N ASN A 84 34.29 2.89 -34.38
CA ASN A 84 34.99 1.61 -34.42
C ASN A 84 34.77 0.77 -35.69
N LEU A 85 34.20 1.36 -36.76
CA LEU A 85 33.87 0.64 -37.99
C LEU A 85 35.12 0.08 -38.69
N ARG A 86 35.10 -1.20 -39.08
CA ARG A 86 36.12 -1.88 -39.86
C ARG A 86 35.47 -2.87 -40.85
N GLU A 87 36.15 -3.10 -41.94
CA GLU A 87 35.75 -4.12 -42.95
C GLU A 87 35.82 -5.53 -42.32
N GLY A 88 34.88 -6.37 -42.61
CA GLY A 88 34.74 -7.69 -42.03
C GLY A 88 34.05 -7.71 -40.66
N MET A 89 33.70 -6.57 -40.07
CA MET A 89 33.04 -6.48 -38.76
C MET A 89 31.59 -6.98 -38.84
N LYS A 90 31.21 -7.85 -37.92
CA LYS A 90 29.81 -8.21 -37.71
C LYS A 90 29.15 -7.16 -36.82
N VAL A 91 27.99 -6.68 -37.22
CA VAL A 91 27.29 -5.56 -36.55
C VAL A 91 25.80 -5.86 -36.42
N ALA A 92 25.13 -5.24 -35.45
CA ALA A 92 23.67 -5.24 -35.35
C ALA A 92 23.12 -4.23 -36.39
N VAL A 93 22.24 -4.69 -37.26
CA VAL A 93 21.60 -3.86 -38.30
C VAL A 93 20.10 -3.82 -38.02
N ALA A 94 19.57 -2.64 -37.72
CA ALA A 94 18.16 -2.35 -37.70
C ALA A 94 17.66 -2.06 -39.12
N LEU A 95 16.86 -2.97 -39.67
CA LEU A 95 16.22 -2.83 -40.97
C LEU A 95 15.01 -1.89 -40.90
N PRO A 96 14.47 -1.40 -42.05
CA PRO A 96 13.20 -0.65 -42.02
C PRO A 96 12.08 -1.44 -41.36
N GLY A 97 11.40 -0.80 -40.40
CA GLY A 97 10.39 -1.40 -39.52
C GLY A 97 10.88 -1.71 -38.10
N SER A 98 12.21 -1.70 -37.85
CA SER A 98 12.75 -1.86 -36.49
C SER A 98 12.46 -0.63 -35.64
N MET A 99 12.35 -0.85 -34.34
CA MET A 99 12.17 0.23 -33.33
C MET A 99 13.46 0.43 -32.53
N CYS A 100 14.05 1.65 -32.59
CA CYS A 100 15.28 1.99 -31.89
C CYS A 100 15.11 3.27 -31.06
N LYS A 101 15.95 3.45 -30.05
CA LYS A 101 16.06 4.72 -29.31
C LYS A 101 17.20 5.55 -29.92
N TRP A 102 16.90 6.79 -30.29
CA TRP A 102 17.91 7.69 -30.83
C TRP A 102 18.96 8.02 -29.75
N HIS A 103 20.22 7.66 -29.99
CA HIS A 103 21.29 7.74 -28.99
C HIS A 103 20.97 7.08 -27.62
N GLY A 104 20.07 6.12 -27.61
CA GLY A 104 19.66 5.43 -26.36
C GLY A 104 18.67 6.19 -25.46
N GLU A 105 18.22 7.37 -25.86
CA GLU A 105 17.34 8.24 -25.10
C GLU A 105 16.00 8.49 -25.81
N GLY A 106 14.99 8.91 -25.04
CA GLY A 106 13.67 9.26 -25.55
C GLY A 106 12.79 8.07 -25.95
N ASP A 107 11.77 8.36 -26.77
CA ASP A 107 10.82 7.37 -27.26
C ASP A 107 11.43 6.50 -28.37
N LEU A 108 10.84 5.31 -28.55
CA LEU A 108 11.18 4.42 -29.66
C LEU A 108 10.80 5.05 -31.00
N VAL A 109 11.73 5.05 -31.95
CA VAL A 109 11.58 5.59 -33.28
C VAL A 109 11.67 4.46 -34.32
N GLU A 110 10.70 4.39 -35.22
CA GLU A 110 10.73 3.46 -36.33
C GLU A 110 11.83 3.80 -37.33
N ILE A 111 12.71 2.86 -37.60
CA ILE A 111 13.74 2.96 -38.63
C ILE A 111 13.11 2.84 -40.01
N LYS A 112 13.42 3.78 -40.88
CA LYS A 112 12.94 3.83 -42.28
C LYS A 112 14.09 3.98 -43.25
N LYS A 113 13.88 3.48 -44.47
CA LYS A 113 14.80 3.84 -45.56
C LYS A 113 14.84 5.37 -45.68
N SER A 114 16.00 5.96 -45.54
CA SER A 114 16.19 7.40 -45.47
C SER A 114 17.30 7.88 -46.36
N LYS A 115 17.31 9.17 -46.70
CA LYS A 115 18.38 9.81 -47.44
C LYS A 115 19.16 10.76 -46.54
N LEU A 116 20.35 10.36 -46.11
CA LEU A 116 21.20 11.13 -45.21
C LEU A 116 22.20 11.94 -46.01
N ARG A 117 22.10 13.27 -45.94
CA ARG A 117 22.93 14.22 -46.71
C ARG A 117 23.16 13.84 -48.17
N GLY A 118 22.14 13.27 -48.81
CA GLY A 118 22.19 12.94 -50.24
C GLY A 118 22.47 11.47 -50.57
N VAL A 119 22.91 10.65 -49.62
CA VAL A 119 23.15 9.21 -49.78
C VAL A 119 21.98 8.42 -49.17
N GLU A 120 21.48 7.41 -49.88
CA GLU A 120 20.46 6.50 -49.38
C GLU A 120 21.06 5.58 -48.33
N SER A 121 20.35 5.40 -47.22
CA SER A 121 20.65 4.44 -46.14
C SER A 121 19.51 3.45 -46.00
N TYR A 122 19.80 2.17 -46.07
CA TYR A 122 18.84 1.11 -45.93
C TYR A 122 18.86 0.53 -44.52
N GLY A 123 18.39 1.31 -43.54
CA GLY A 123 18.45 0.95 -42.13
C GLY A 123 19.52 1.67 -41.34
N MET A 124 19.89 1.13 -40.19
CA MET A 124 20.88 1.69 -39.27
C MET A 124 21.79 0.60 -38.72
N ILE A 125 23.08 0.83 -38.70
CA ILE A 125 24.07 0.05 -37.94
C ILE A 125 24.01 0.60 -36.50
N CYS A 126 23.74 -0.24 -35.52
CA CYS A 126 23.37 0.16 -34.17
C CYS A 126 24.52 0.06 -33.17
N GLY A 127 24.60 1.01 -32.27
CA GLY A 127 25.27 0.86 -30.99
C GLY A 127 24.37 0.09 -30.01
N ALA A 128 24.97 -0.47 -28.97
CA ALA A 128 24.24 -1.21 -27.93
C ALA A 128 23.18 -0.35 -27.20
N VAL A 129 23.46 0.94 -27.01
CA VAL A 129 22.55 1.90 -26.36
C VAL A 129 21.25 2.09 -27.14
N GLU A 130 21.29 2.05 -28.48
CA GLU A 130 20.16 2.36 -29.36
C GLU A 130 19.13 1.23 -29.40
N ILE A 131 19.57 0.01 -29.11
CA ILE A 131 18.74 -1.22 -29.10
C ILE A 131 18.51 -1.80 -27.71
N GLY A 132 18.89 -1.02 -26.63
CA GLY A 132 18.62 -1.40 -25.25
C GLY A 132 19.56 -2.45 -24.66
N LEU A 133 20.72 -2.68 -25.29
CA LEU A 133 21.74 -3.65 -24.86
C LEU A 133 22.94 -3.02 -24.13
N ALA A 134 22.85 -1.76 -23.69
CA ALA A 134 23.98 -1.02 -23.10
C ALA A 134 24.55 -1.69 -21.84
N ASP A 135 23.71 -2.29 -21.00
CA ASP A 135 24.17 -2.96 -19.77
C ASP A 135 24.82 -4.31 -20.06
N LEU A 136 24.46 -4.96 -21.16
CA LEU A 136 25.07 -6.21 -21.61
C LEU A 136 26.36 -5.98 -22.38
N PHE A 137 26.44 -4.89 -23.16
CA PHE A 137 27.61 -4.48 -23.94
C PHE A 137 28.02 -3.04 -23.59
N PRO A 138 28.59 -2.83 -22.39
CA PRO A 138 28.92 -1.50 -21.92
C PRO A 138 30.09 -0.90 -22.73
N THR A 139 29.95 0.35 -23.16
CA THR A 139 30.99 1.12 -23.83
C THR A 139 31.18 2.48 -23.16
N LYS A 140 32.42 3.01 -23.20
CA LYS A 140 32.73 4.34 -22.69
C LYS A 140 32.78 5.39 -23.83
N GLU A 141 32.71 4.94 -25.06
CA GLU A 141 32.81 5.80 -26.23
C GLU A 141 31.45 6.13 -26.80
N GLU A 142 31.16 7.40 -26.98
CA GLU A 142 30.01 7.88 -27.73
C GLU A 142 30.14 7.44 -29.20
N ALA A 143 29.07 7.03 -29.87
CA ALA A 143 29.05 6.50 -31.23
C ALA A 143 29.80 5.16 -31.46
N HIS A 144 30.00 4.36 -30.40
CA HIS A 144 30.58 3.03 -30.53
C HIS A 144 29.50 2.04 -31.04
N ILE A 145 29.79 1.38 -32.16
CA ILE A 145 28.91 0.37 -32.76
C ILE A 145 29.08 -0.96 -32.03
N LEU A 146 27.99 -1.70 -31.86
CA LEU A 146 28.00 -3.03 -31.27
C LEU A 146 28.76 -4.00 -32.21
N ASP A 147 29.90 -4.48 -31.71
CA ASP A 147 30.73 -5.47 -32.43
C ASP A 147 30.28 -6.88 -32.06
N LEU A 148 29.79 -7.62 -33.07
CA LEU A 148 29.31 -9.00 -32.93
C LEU A 148 30.30 -10.00 -33.57
N SER A 149 31.55 -9.59 -33.86
CA SER A 149 32.51 -10.45 -34.56
C SER A 149 32.87 -11.73 -33.83
N ASP A 150 32.75 -11.75 -32.50
CA ASP A 150 32.99 -12.92 -31.65
C ASP A 150 31.81 -13.91 -31.62
N PHE A 151 30.65 -13.52 -32.18
CA PHE A 151 29.50 -14.42 -32.26
C PHE A 151 29.48 -15.25 -33.53
N ASP A 152 29.23 -16.56 -33.40
CA ASP A 152 29.12 -17.46 -34.56
C ASP A 152 27.73 -17.35 -35.19
N ALA A 153 27.49 -16.20 -35.83
CA ALA A 153 26.24 -15.91 -36.51
C ALA A 153 26.56 -15.35 -37.92
N PRO A 154 26.06 -15.97 -38.99
CA PRO A 154 26.24 -15.46 -40.36
C PRO A 154 25.39 -14.22 -40.61
N ALA A 155 25.75 -13.44 -41.67
CA ALA A 155 24.94 -12.31 -42.09
C ALA A 155 23.48 -12.73 -42.35
N GLY A 156 22.51 -11.90 -41.93
CA GLY A 156 21.07 -12.17 -42.04
C GLY A 156 20.45 -12.96 -40.88
N THR A 157 21.26 -13.49 -39.95
CA THR A 157 20.70 -14.13 -38.74
C THR A 157 19.92 -13.10 -37.96
N PRO A 158 18.65 -13.38 -37.54
CA PRO A 158 17.92 -12.50 -36.63
C PRO A 158 18.73 -12.19 -35.39
N LEU A 159 18.74 -10.94 -34.96
CA LEU A 159 19.59 -10.49 -33.84
C LEU A 159 19.24 -11.23 -32.54
N ALA A 160 17.95 -11.51 -32.32
CA ALA A 160 17.50 -12.25 -31.14
C ALA A 160 18.06 -13.69 -31.14
N ASP A 161 18.15 -14.34 -32.29
CA ASP A 161 18.74 -15.70 -32.44
C ASP A 161 20.24 -15.66 -32.19
N ALA A 162 20.94 -14.68 -32.80
CA ALA A 162 22.37 -14.53 -32.71
C ALA A 162 22.86 -14.28 -31.27
N LEU A 163 22.03 -13.59 -30.47
CA LEU A 163 22.31 -13.21 -29.08
C LEU A 163 21.56 -14.06 -28.04
N ASP A 164 20.95 -15.19 -28.45
CA ASP A 164 20.15 -16.05 -27.55
C ASP A 164 19.13 -15.25 -26.71
N LEU A 165 18.43 -14.29 -27.35
CA LEU A 165 17.43 -13.42 -26.72
C LEU A 165 15.99 -13.87 -27.00
N ASN A 166 15.79 -15.03 -27.61
CA ASN A 166 14.49 -15.68 -27.77
C ASN A 166 14.04 -16.27 -26.44
N ASP A 167 13.38 -15.46 -25.62
CA ASP A 167 12.98 -15.83 -24.28
C ASP A 167 11.68 -15.14 -23.91
N ILE A 168 10.91 -15.77 -23.03
CA ILE A 168 9.74 -15.18 -22.41
C ILE A 168 10.10 -14.80 -20.99
N ILE A 169 9.92 -13.54 -20.67
CA ILE A 169 10.14 -13.01 -19.32
C ILE A 169 8.80 -12.86 -18.63
N LEU A 170 8.57 -13.66 -17.59
CA LEU A 170 7.41 -13.53 -16.72
C LEU A 170 7.67 -12.40 -15.72
N GLU A 171 6.79 -11.41 -15.68
CA GLU A 171 6.78 -10.36 -14.67
C GLU A 171 5.83 -10.75 -13.53
N ILE A 172 6.38 -11.08 -12.36
CA ILE A 172 5.64 -11.58 -11.21
C ILE A 172 5.47 -10.44 -10.20
N ASP A 173 4.24 -10.21 -9.71
CA ASP A 173 4.00 -9.25 -8.63
C ASP A 173 4.64 -9.72 -7.31
N ASN A 174 5.55 -8.93 -6.80
CA ASN A 174 6.26 -9.23 -5.55
C ASN A 174 5.34 -9.30 -4.33
N LYS A 175 4.16 -8.67 -4.36
CA LYS A 175 3.20 -8.70 -3.26
C LYS A 175 2.53 -10.06 -3.13
N SER A 176 2.27 -10.73 -4.26
CA SER A 176 1.62 -12.05 -4.29
C SER A 176 2.49 -13.16 -3.70
N MET A 177 3.81 -12.95 -3.53
CA MET A 177 4.74 -13.94 -2.97
C MET A 177 5.46 -13.45 -1.68
N THR A 178 4.84 -12.51 -0.96
CA THR A 178 5.44 -11.93 0.25
C THR A 178 5.66 -12.97 1.36
N ASN A 179 4.76 -13.96 1.49
CA ASN A 179 4.84 -15.07 2.43
C ASN A 179 5.60 -16.30 1.89
N ARG A 180 6.03 -16.27 0.62
CA ARG A 180 6.63 -17.39 -0.10
C ARG A 180 8.12 -17.12 -0.37
N PRO A 181 9.01 -17.27 0.65
CA PRO A 181 10.45 -17.05 0.48
C PRO A 181 11.08 -17.99 -0.56
N ASP A 182 10.46 -19.14 -0.79
CA ASP A 182 10.89 -20.14 -1.75
C ASP A 182 10.76 -19.69 -3.22
N LEU A 183 9.89 -18.73 -3.52
CA LEU A 183 9.60 -18.30 -4.90
C LEU A 183 10.48 -17.13 -5.39
N TRP A 184 11.41 -16.64 -4.60
CA TRP A 184 12.25 -15.48 -4.97
C TRP A 184 13.44 -15.83 -5.86
N GLY A 185 13.38 -16.96 -6.56
CA GLY A 185 14.35 -17.44 -7.55
C GLY A 185 13.71 -18.37 -8.58
N HIS A 186 14.40 -18.59 -9.69
CA HIS A 186 13.92 -19.42 -10.80
C HIS A 186 13.63 -20.87 -10.38
N TYR A 187 14.45 -21.44 -9.49
CA TYR A 187 14.27 -22.80 -9.00
C TYR A 187 12.96 -23.01 -8.23
N GLY A 188 12.58 -22.03 -7.39
CA GLY A 188 11.31 -22.10 -6.67
C GLY A 188 10.10 -22.04 -7.59
N ILE A 189 10.12 -21.15 -8.58
CA ILE A 189 9.07 -21.06 -9.60
C ILE A 189 9.03 -22.33 -10.47
N ALA A 190 10.20 -22.87 -10.83
CA ALA A 190 10.27 -24.14 -11.58
C ALA A 190 9.65 -25.31 -10.81
N ARG A 191 9.84 -25.37 -9.48
CA ARG A 191 9.24 -26.37 -8.60
C ARG A 191 7.71 -26.27 -8.55
N GLU A 192 7.17 -25.07 -8.50
CA GLU A 192 5.71 -24.86 -8.56
C GLU A 192 5.15 -25.28 -9.94
N ILE A 193 5.83 -24.91 -11.03
CA ILE A 193 5.44 -25.34 -12.37
C ILE A 193 5.48 -26.87 -12.49
N ALA A 194 6.52 -27.51 -11.94
CA ALA A 194 6.62 -28.95 -11.89
C ALA A 194 5.44 -29.58 -11.15
N ALA A 195 5.07 -29.05 -10.00
CA ALA A 195 3.93 -29.53 -9.21
C ALA A 195 2.58 -29.31 -9.93
N LEU A 196 2.37 -28.15 -10.58
CA LEU A 196 1.12 -27.82 -11.29
C LEU A 196 0.86 -28.73 -12.48
N TYR A 197 1.93 -29.11 -13.19
CA TYR A 197 1.80 -29.89 -14.44
C TYR A 197 2.27 -31.35 -14.29
N ASP A 198 2.59 -31.78 -13.07
CA ASP A 198 3.12 -33.12 -12.77
C ASP A 198 4.34 -33.48 -13.64
N LEU A 199 5.30 -32.53 -13.69
CA LEU A 199 6.51 -32.66 -14.49
C LEU A 199 7.72 -33.02 -13.62
N PRO A 200 8.67 -33.80 -14.14
CA PRO A 200 9.89 -34.10 -13.40
C PRO A 200 10.80 -32.87 -13.29
N MET A 201 11.38 -32.66 -12.11
CA MET A 201 12.48 -31.74 -11.90
C MET A 201 13.78 -32.34 -12.43
N ASN A 202 14.67 -31.50 -12.95
CA ASN A 202 16.03 -31.88 -13.28
C ASN A 202 16.89 -31.98 -12.00
N GLU A 203 17.92 -32.80 -12.07
CA GLU A 203 18.86 -32.98 -10.95
C GLU A 203 19.55 -31.65 -10.62
N PHE A 204 19.58 -31.31 -9.34
CA PHE A 204 20.28 -30.11 -8.88
C PHE A 204 21.77 -30.44 -8.62
N PRO A 205 22.71 -29.52 -8.89
CA PRO A 205 24.14 -29.75 -8.63
C PRO A 205 24.42 -30.15 -7.18
N HIS A 206 25.43 -30.96 -7.00
CA HIS A 206 25.98 -31.33 -5.68
C HIS A 206 27.47 -31.16 -5.68
N PHE A 207 28.01 -30.56 -4.62
CA PHE A 207 29.45 -30.40 -4.38
C PHE A 207 29.88 -31.21 -3.16
N ASP A 208 30.94 -32.02 -3.32
CA ASP A 208 31.53 -32.77 -2.19
C ASP A 208 32.26 -31.80 -1.25
N ARG A 209 31.74 -31.65 -0.04
CA ARG A 209 32.27 -30.76 1.00
C ARG A 209 33.39 -31.34 1.83
N ASN A 210 33.90 -32.53 1.50
CA ASN A 210 35.04 -33.11 2.19
C ASN A 210 36.33 -32.40 1.75
N VAL A 211 36.51 -31.16 2.20
CA VAL A 211 37.62 -30.28 1.87
C VAL A 211 38.57 -30.16 3.07
N GLU A 212 39.88 -30.38 2.85
CA GLU A 212 40.90 -30.15 3.87
C GLU A 212 41.10 -28.62 4.05
N ASN A 213 40.98 -28.14 5.29
CA ASN A 213 41.24 -26.78 5.66
C ASN A 213 42.75 -26.49 5.75
N THR A 214 43.39 -26.27 4.60
CA THR A 214 44.84 -26.05 4.51
C THR A 214 45.23 -24.60 4.81
N ALA A 215 44.30 -23.64 4.70
CA ALA A 215 44.52 -22.22 4.98
C ALA A 215 44.31 -21.86 6.47
N GLY A 216 43.77 -22.77 7.29
CA GLY A 216 43.34 -22.45 8.64
C GLY A 216 42.12 -21.49 8.66
N PHE A 217 41.33 -21.48 7.58
CA PHE A 217 40.17 -20.62 7.42
C PHE A 217 39.12 -20.95 8.47
N HIS A 218 38.63 -19.95 9.18
CA HIS A 218 37.55 -20.11 10.15
C HIS A 218 36.63 -18.88 10.18
N VAL A 219 35.43 -19.10 10.68
CA VAL A 219 34.39 -18.08 10.84
C VAL A 219 33.89 -18.14 12.28
N THR A 220 33.57 -17.00 12.86
CA THR A 220 32.94 -16.93 14.18
C THR A 220 31.58 -16.25 14.04
N VAL A 221 30.49 -16.92 14.44
CA VAL A 221 29.17 -16.34 14.53
C VAL A 221 28.84 -16.05 15.99
N GLU A 222 28.88 -14.77 16.39
CA GLU A 222 28.62 -14.34 17.76
C GLU A 222 27.12 -14.25 18.08
N ASP A 223 26.28 -13.98 17.07
CA ASP A 223 24.80 -13.84 17.20
C ASP A 223 24.10 -14.88 16.33
N THR A 224 23.96 -16.08 16.86
CA THR A 224 23.35 -17.22 16.16
C THR A 224 21.83 -17.10 16.00
N GLU A 225 21.15 -16.23 16.78
CA GLU A 225 19.74 -15.92 16.58
C GLU A 225 19.52 -15.08 15.32
N ARG A 226 20.45 -14.16 15.02
CA ARG A 226 20.37 -13.29 13.84
C ARG A 226 21.09 -13.85 12.62
N CYS A 227 22.00 -14.76 12.80
CA CYS A 227 22.65 -15.53 11.76
C CYS A 227 22.56 -17.03 12.07
N PRO A 228 21.43 -17.69 11.77
CA PRO A 228 21.22 -19.11 12.04
C PRO A 228 22.22 -20.02 11.36
N ARG A 229 22.70 -19.64 10.14
CA ARG A 229 23.69 -20.42 9.39
C ARG A 229 24.64 -19.53 8.63
N TYR A 230 25.91 -19.88 8.64
CA TYR A 230 26.96 -19.26 7.85
C TYR A 230 27.84 -20.34 7.20
N LEU A 231 27.57 -20.58 5.90
CA LEU A 231 28.33 -21.53 5.08
C LEU A 231 29.29 -20.74 4.20
N SER A 232 30.57 -21.05 4.24
CA SER A 232 31.59 -20.27 3.58
C SER A 232 32.75 -21.12 3.09
N ALA A 233 33.35 -20.71 1.97
CA ALA A 233 34.56 -21.36 1.45
C ALA A 233 35.60 -20.32 1.03
N GLN A 234 36.87 -20.60 1.32
CA GLN A 234 38.00 -19.86 0.77
C GLN A 234 38.49 -20.55 -0.51
N ILE A 235 38.54 -19.79 -1.59
CA ILE A 235 38.83 -20.28 -2.94
C ILE A 235 39.98 -19.47 -3.54
N GLU A 236 41.01 -20.19 -3.98
CA GLU A 236 42.22 -19.62 -4.61
C GLU A 236 42.32 -20.03 -6.08
N GLY A 237 43.23 -19.39 -6.83
CA GLY A 237 43.44 -19.67 -8.24
C GLY A 237 42.42 -19.07 -9.17
N LEU A 238 41.84 -17.97 -8.73
CA LEU A 238 40.88 -17.21 -9.46
C LEU A 238 41.54 -16.04 -10.18
N TYR A 239 40.84 -15.38 -11.05
CA TYR A 239 41.20 -14.10 -11.67
C TYR A 239 39.98 -13.39 -12.23
N VAL A 240 40.01 -12.08 -12.23
CA VAL A 240 38.87 -11.28 -12.72
C VAL A 240 38.84 -11.33 -14.24
N LYS A 241 37.72 -11.78 -14.79
CA LYS A 241 37.40 -11.84 -16.21
C LYS A 241 35.89 -11.59 -16.41
N PRO A 242 35.44 -11.24 -17.61
CA PRO A 242 34.01 -11.26 -17.92
C PRO A 242 33.43 -12.67 -17.71
N ALA A 243 32.20 -12.75 -17.24
CA ALA A 243 31.48 -14.02 -17.21
C ALA A 243 31.21 -14.52 -18.65
N PRO A 244 30.95 -15.82 -18.87
CA PRO A 244 30.47 -16.29 -20.17
C PRO A 244 29.20 -15.54 -20.61
N TYR A 245 29.10 -15.30 -21.91
CA TYR A 245 27.98 -14.55 -22.46
C TYR A 245 26.60 -15.05 -22.02
N GLN A 246 26.41 -16.37 -21.97
CA GLN A 246 25.15 -16.96 -21.55
C GLN A 246 24.78 -16.58 -20.10
N MET A 247 25.76 -16.54 -19.17
CA MET A 247 25.53 -16.07 -17.81
C MET A 247 25.19 -14.58 -17.78
N GLN A 248 25.95 -13.75 -18.52
CA GLN A 248 25.69 -12.32 -18.60
C GLN A 248 24.30 -12.04 -19.17
N SER A 249 23.93 -12.71 -20.27
CA SER A 249 22.61 -12.60 -20.92
C SER A 249 21.46 -12.95 -19.97
N ARG A 250 21.59 -14.04 -19.19
CA ARG A 250 20.58 -14.46 -18.21
C ARG A 250 20.38 -13.44 -17.09
N ILE A 251 21.46 -12.92 -16.54
CA ILE A 251 21.43 -11.88 -15.51
C ILE A 251 20.75 -10.62 -16.06
N TRP A 252 21.12 -10.21 -17.27
CA TRP A 252 20.57 -9.04 -17.94
C TRP A 252 19.07 -9.19 -18.25
N LYS A 253 18.63 -10.34 -18.77
CA LYS A 253 17.22 -10.62 -19.09
C LYS A 253 16.28 -10.41 -17.91
N VAL A 254 16.75 -10.62 -16.70
CA VAL A 254 15.96 -10.45 -15.47
C VAL A 254 16.21 -9.14 -14.74
N GLY A 255 16.92 -8.19 -15.41
CA GLY A 255 17.04 -6.80 -14.99
C GLY A 255 18.24 -6.48 -14.09
N MET A 256 19.24 -7.37 -14.00
CA MET A 256 20.50 -7.07 -13.32
C MET A 256 21.63 -6.84 -14.34
N ARG A 257 22.58 -5.98 -13.97
CA ARG A 257 23.74 -5.67 -14.80
C ARG A 257 24.88 -6.65 -14.53
N PRO A 258 25.43 -7.34 -15.54
CA PRO A 258 26.66 -8.11 -15.42
C PRO A 258 27.87 -7.21 -15.06
N ILE A 259 28.81 -7.74 -14.28
CA ILE A 259 29.97 -6.98 -13.78
C ILE A 259 31.26 -7.71 -14.14
N ASN A 260 31.52 -8.86 -13.52
CA ASN A 260 32.62 -9.76 -13.78
C ASN A 260 32.26 -11.18 -13.26
N ALA A 261 32.98 -12.20 -13.72
CA ALA A 261 32.64 -13.57 -13.42
C ALA A 261 32.50 -13.89 -11.92
N LEU A 262 33.32 -13.29 -11.05
CA LEU A 262 33.30 -13.56 -9.60
C LEU A 262 32.01 -13.00 -8.96
N VAL A 263 31.63 -11.79 -9.32
CA VAL A 263 30.40 -11.14 -8.86
C VAL A 263 29.17 -11.72 -9.56
N ASP A 264 29.28 -12.03 -10.85
CA ASP A 264 28.16 -12.53 -11.65
C ASP A 264 27.75 -13.95 -11.20
N ILE A 265 28.68 -14.79 -10.72
CA ILE A 265 28.37 -16.07 -10.10
C ILE A 265 27.46 -15.85 -8.89
N THR A 266 27.77 -14.92 -7.99
CA THR A 266 26.96 -14.66 -6.79
C THR A 266 25.57 -14.13 -7.14
N ASN A 267 25.48 -13.22 -8.09
CA ASN A 267 24.20 -12.70 -8.61
C ASN A 267 23.38 -13.80 -9.30
N TYR A 268 24.02 -14.61 -10.14
CA TYR A 268 23.38 -15.73 -10.82
C TYR A 268 22.78 -16.71 -9.83
N VAL A 269 23.53 -17.12 -8.80
CA VAL A 269 23.06 -18.04 -7.77
C VAL A 269 21.87 -17.46 -6.99
N MET A 270 21.94 -16.18 -6.63
CA MET A 270 20.83 -15.51 -5.97
C MET A 270 19.55 -15.51 -6.84
N LEU A 271 19.67 -15.21 -8.13
CA LEU A 271 18.55 -15.20 -9.08
C LEU A 271 18.04 -16.62 -9.37
N ALA A 272 18.92 -17.61 -9.35
CA ALA A 272 18.58 -19.01 -9.56
C ALA A 272 17.83 -19.60 -8.38
N THR A 273 18.41 -19.49 -7.16
CA THR A 273 17.94 -20.19 -5.97
C THR A 273 17.06 -19.34 -5.06
N GLY A 274 17.11 -18.02 -5.17
CA GLY A 274 16.49 -17.09 -4.22
C GLY A 274 17.32 -16.88 -2.94
N GLN A 275 18.49 -17.52 -2.82
CA GLN A 275 19.44 -17.35 -1.72
C GLN A 275 20.53 -16.37 -2.14
N PRO A 276 20.64 -15.19 -1.54
CA PRO A 276 21.76 -14.29 -1.82
C PRO A 276 23.08 -14.90 -1.36
N THR A 277 24.13 -14.65 -2.16
CA THR A 277 25.50 -15.01 -1.84
C THR A 277 26.40 -13.80 -2.06
N HIS A 278 27.58 -13.80 -1.42
CA HIS A 278 28.55 -12.73 -1.55
C HIS A 278 29.96 -13.27 -1.69
N ALA A 279 30.85 -12.52 -2.32
CA ALA A 279 32.27 -12.85 -2.45
C ALA A 279 33.10 -11.66 -1.98
N PHE A 280 33.92 -11.91 -0.92
CA PHE A 280 34.90 -10.96 -0.44
C PHE A 280 36.26 -11.25 -1.08
N ASP A 281 37.06 -10.21 -1.34
CA ASP A 281 38.47 -10.39 -1.64
C ASP A 281 39.21 -10.88 -0.37
N SER A 282 39.73 -12.09 -0.44
CA SER A 282 40.33 -12.76 0.74
C SER A 282 41.55 -12.04 1.28
N ASP A 283 42.32 -11.36 0.41
CA ASP A 283 43.52 -10.62 0.81
C ASP A 283 43.22 -9.33 1.57
N HIS A 284 41.97 -8.86 1.50
CA HIS A 284 41.50 -7.69 2.22
C HIS A 284 40.78 -8.01 3.56
N ILE A 285 40.59 -9.31 3.87
CA ILE A 285 40.02 -9.73 5.16
C ILE A 285 41.18 -9.90 6.15
N ALA A 286 41.18 -9.13 7.22
CA ALA A 286 42.21 -9.20 8.28
C ALA A 286 41.88 -10.32 9.28
N GLY A 287 42.70 -11.39 9.28
CA GLY A 287 42.49 -12.49 10.21
C GLY A 287 41.36 -13.43 9.82
N HIS A 288 40.19 -13.34 10.48
CA HIS A 288 39.07 -14.24 10.22
C HIS A 288 37.72 -13.48 10.08
N VAL A 289 36.72 -14.15 9.55
CA VAL A 289 35.38 -13.58 9.40
C VAL A 289 34.61 -13.68 10.71
N ILE A 290 34.01 -12.56 11.14
CA ILE A 290 33.24 -12.49 12.38
C ILE A 290 31.84 -11.95 12.04
N VAL A 291 30.78 -12.69 12.35
CA VAL A 291 29.39 -12.23 12.25
C VAL A 291 28.94 -11.78 13.64
N ARG A 292 28.77 -10.49 13.81
CA ARG A 292 28.46 -9.87 15.12
C ARG A 292 27.51 -8.69 15.01
N ARG A 293 27.07 -8.20 16.13
CA ARG A 293 26.40 -6.89 16.16
C ARG A 293 27.42 -5.76 15.99
N ALA A 294 27.00 -4.68 15.34
CA ALA A 294 27.81 -3.47 15.23
C ALA A 294 28.02 -2.80 16.60
N GLY A 295 29.15 -2.12 16.75
CA GLY A 295 29.32 -1.13 17.82
C GLY A 295 28.47 0.11 17.54
N GLU A 296 27.96 0.77 18.60
CA GLU A 296 27.18 1.99 18.45
C GLU A 296 28.02 3.09 17.79
N GLY A 297 27.55 3.61 16.64
CA GLY A 297 28.27 4.64 15.88
C GLY A 297 29.45 4.12 15.07
N GLU A 298 29.69 2.81 15.00
CA GLU A 298 30.71 2.19 14.15
C GLU A 298 30.48 2.57 12.69
N LYS A 299 31.52 2.89 11.95
CA LYS A 299 31.40 3.41 10.58
C LYS A 299 31.64 2.34 9.53
N LEU A 300 30.82 2.38 8.47
CA LEU A 300 30.95 1.51 7.31
C LEU A 300 30.74 2.32 6.03
N LEU A 301 31.70 2.23 5.10
CA LEU A 301 31.53 2.74 3.73
C LEU A 301 31.01 1.59 2.85
N LEU A 302 29.84 1.73 2.29
CA LEU A 302 29.20 0.71 1.45
C LEU A 302 29.72 0.77 0.00
N LEU A 303 29.49 -0.32 -0.76
CA LEU A 303 29.82 -0.43 -2.19
C LEU A 303 29.21 0.68 -3.05
N ASN A 304 28.06 1.22 -2.68
CA ASN A 304 27.41 2.34 -3.36
C ASN A 304 27.96 3.73 -2.98
N GLY A 305 29.03 3.80 -2.19
CA GLY A 305 29.68 5.02 -1.73
C GLY A 305 29.01 5.73 -0.55
N LYS A 306 27.95 5.16 0.02
CA LYS A 306 27.26 5.71 1.21
C LYS A 306 28.02 5.35 2.48
N GLU A 307 28.42 6.35 3.28
CA GLU A 307 29.01 6.14 4.62
C GLU A 307 27.89 6.07 5.65
N LEU A 308 27.86 5.00 6.45
CA LEU A 308 26.89 4.77 7.51
C LEU A 308 27.54 4.91 8.89
N ALA A 309 26.79 5.43 9.86
CA ALA A 309 27.03 5.26 11.28
C ALA A 309 26.06 4.18 11.77
N LEU A 310 26.61 3.05 12.19
CA LEU A 310 25.83 1.86 12.51
C LEU A 310 25.21 1.96 13.91
N SER A 311 24.11 1.26 14.09
CA SER A 311 23.45 1.04 15.37
C SER A 311 23.87 -0.32 15.94
N SER A 312 23.92 -0.43 17.26
CA SER A 312 24.15 -1.70 17.97
C SER A 312 23.07 -2.76 17.70
N ASP A 313 21.97 -2.40 17.02
CA ASP A 313 20.93 -3.35 16.56
C ASP A 313 21.23 -3.92 15.16
N ASP A 314 22.24 -3.42 14.46
CA ASP A 314 22.60 -3.91 13.13
C ASP A 314 23.52 -5.12 13.21
N LEU A 315 23.24 -6.13 12.36
CA LEU A 315 24.14 -7.25 12.16
C LEU A 315 25.17 -6.92 11.09
N VAL A 316 26.41 -7.23 11.32
CA VAL A 316 27.53 -6.94 10.42
C VAL A 316 28.39 -8.17 10.19
N ILE A 317 29.00 -8.21 9.04
CA ILE A 317 30.16 -9.03 8.75
C ILE A 317 31.37 -8.18 9.09
N ALA A 318 32.27 -8.69 9.91
CA ALA A 318 33.47 -8.03 10.36
C ALA A 318 34.70 -8.94 10.20
N ASP A 319 35.86 -8.33 10.29
CA ASP A 319 37.15 -9.00 10.43
C ASP A 319 37.84 -8.55 11.73
N ASP A 320 39.08 -8.93 11.97
CA ASP A 320 39.86 -8.52 13.15
C ASP A 320 40.15 -7.00 13.17
N ALA A 321 40.01 -6.30 12.03
CA ALA A 321 40.26 -4.87 11.91
C ALA A 321 39.01 -4.02 12.03
N GLY A 322 37.79 -4.57 11.81
CA GLY A 322 36.54 -3.85 11.87
C GLY A 322 35.43 -4.39 10.97
N VAL A 323 34.42 -3.56 10.68
CA VAL A 323 33.28 -3.95 9.84
C VAL A 323 33.66 -3.96 8.36
N VAL A 324 33.33 -5.03 7.66
CA VAL A 324 33.56 -5.25 6.23
C VAL A 324 32.25 -5.27 5.42
N GLY A 325 31.09 -5.50 6.04
CA GLY A 325 29.82 -5.50 5.35
C GLY A 325 28.63 -5.38 6.27
N LEU A 326 27.50 -4.88 5.73
CA LEU A 326 26.22 -4.85 6.41
C LEU A 326 25.47 -6.15 6.05
N ALA A 327 25.40 -7.08 7.00
CA ALA A 327 24.91 -8.45 6.79
C ALA A 327 23.56 -8.47 6.06
N GLY A 328 23.48 -9.21 4.96
CA GLY A 328 22.27 -9.40 4.17
C GLY A 328 21.74 -8.16 3.46
N VAL A 329 22.43 -7.01 3.55
CA VAL A 329 22.01 -5.76 2.90
C VAL A 329 22.99 -5.35 1.81
N MET A 330 24.25 -5.06 2.17
CA MET A 330 25.26 -4.63 1.21
C MET A 330 26.68 -4.79 1.73
N GLY A 331 27.62 -5.25 0.88
CA GLY A 331 29.01 -5.32 1.20
C GLY A 331 29.69 -3.94 1.38
N GLY A 332 30.82 -3.93 2.04
CA GLY A 332 31.68 -2.76 2.20
C GLY A 332 32.50 -2.46 0.94
N ALA A 333 32.92 -1.22 0.79
CA ALA A 333 33.73 -0.81 -0.34
C ALA A 333 35.19 -1.31 -0.25
N LYS A 334 35.69 -1.54 0.97
CA LYS A 334 37.07 -1.95 1.23
C LYS A 334 37.38 -3.36 0.74
N ASP A 335 36.43 -4.27 0.86
CA ASP A 335 36.63 -5.73 0.67
C ASP A 335 35.96 -6.22 -0.62
N SER A 336 35.75 -5.29 -1.55
CA SER A 336 35.17 -5.57 -2.86
C SER A 336 36.15 -6.26 -3.79
N ILE A 337 35.63 -7.01 -4.75
CA ILE A 337 36.41 -7.62 -5.81
C ILE A 337 37.10 -6.55 -6.65
N LEU A 338 38.42 -6.59 -6.71
CA LEU A 338 39.29 -5.70 -7.48
C LEU A 338 39.84 -6.43 -8.71
N PRO A 339 40.41 -5.72 -9.71
CA PRO A 339 40.99 -6.36 -10.90
C PRO A 339 42.09 -7.36 -10.62
N GLU A 340 42.78 -7.21 -9.51
CA GLU A 340 43.91 -8.05 -9.04
C GLU A 340 43.46 -9.22 -8.13
N THR A 341 42.19 -9.32 -7.76
CA THR A 341 41.69 -10.36 -6.90
C THR A 341 41.92 -11.75 -7.50
N ASP A 342 42.66 -12.64 -6.77
CA ASP A 342 42.95 -14.01 -7.14
C ASP A 342 42.46 -15.03 -6.12
N LYS A 343 41.91 -14.53 -4.98
CA LYS A 343 41.35 -15.34 -3.90
C LYS A 343 40.06 -14.73 -3.38
N VAL A 344 39.05 -15.53 -3.16
CA VAL A 344 37.78 -15.04 -2.60
C VAL A 344 37.38 -15.88 -1.38
N ILE A 345 36.64 -15.22 -0.48
CA ILE A 345 35.84 -15.89 0.54
C ILE A 345 34.38 -15.79 0.05
N LEU A 346 33.82 -16.96 -0.29
CA LEU A 346 32.41 -17.09 -0.67
C LEU A 346 31.57 -17.15 0.60
N GLU A 347 30.60 -16.24 0.71
CA GLU A 347 29.57 -16.22 1.76
C GLU A 347 28.26 -16.77 1.23
N VAL A 348 27.68 -17.77 1.92
CA VAL A 348 26.33 -18.28 1.73
C VAL A 348 25.69 -18.38 3.09
N ALA A 349 25.02 -17.32 3.52
CA ALA A 349 24.54 -17.20 4.90
C ALA A 349 23.02 -17.04 4.96
N ASN A 350 22.47 -17.37 6.13
CA ASN A 350 21.08 -17.11 6.48
C ASN A 350 21.01 -16.07 7.59
N PHE A 351 20.13 -15.08 7.44
CA PHE A 351 20.00 -13.96 8.39
C PHE A 351 18.54 -13.76 8.83
N ASP A 352 18.35 -13.28 10.08
CA ASP A 352 17.03 -12.95 10.62
C ASP A 352 16.29 -11.91 9.76
N ALA A 353 15.17 -12.31 9.21
CA ALA A 353 14.35 -11.50 8.31
C ALA A 353 13.93 -10.15 8.90
N LYS A 354 13.56 -10.14 10.19
CA LYS A 354 13.10 -8.93 10.89
C LYS A 354 14.25 -7.94 11.10
N GLY A 355 15.42 -8.44 11.45
CA GLY A 355 16.65 -7.65 11.59
C GLY A 355 17.03 -7.00 10.27
N ILE A 356 17.16 -7.80 9.20
CA ILE A 356 17.51 -7.28 7.87
C ILE A 356 16.50 -6.22 7.37
N ARG A 357 15.21 -6.48 7.52
CA ARG A 357 14.18 -5.50 7.14
C ARG A 357 14.34 -4.18 7.90
N ARG A 358 14.56 -4.21 9.22
CA ARG A 358 14.74 -2.99 10.04
C ARG A 358 15.99 -2.24 9.64
N THR A 359 17.10 -2.92 9.41
CA THR A 359 18.36 -2.32 8.98
C THR A 359 18.22 -1.69 7.60
N ALA A 360 17.64 -2.39 6.62
CA ALA A 360 17.43 -1.86 5.27
C ALA A 360 16.54 -0.60 5.27
N LEU A 361 15.48 -0.57 6.09
CA LEU A 361 14.61 0.60 6.25
C LEU A 361 15.31 1.75 6.99
N ARG A 362 16.09 1.47 8.05
CA ARG A 362 16.82 2.48 8.83
C ARG A 362 17.74 3.32 7.95
N TYR A 363 18.42 2.67 7.01
CA TYR A 363 19.41 3.34 6.16
C TYR A 363 18.87 3.68 4.77
N ASP A 364 17.58 3.46 4.51
CA ASP A 364 16.99 3.60 3.17
C ASP A 364 17.87 2.95 2.10
N ASN A 365 18.19 1.68 2.32
CA ASN A 365 19.10 0.91 1.46
C ASN A 365 18.53 -0.49 1.20
N ARG A 366 17.49 -0.55 0.38
CA ARG A 366 16.88 -1.81 -0.03
C ARG A 366 17.57 -2.35 -1.28
N THR A 367 18.07 -3.58 -1.19
CA THR A 367 18.79 -4.28 -2.27
C THR A 367 18.06 -5.56 -2.66
N GLU A 368 18.49 -6.21 -3.77
CA GLU A 368 17.98 -7.52 -4.17
C GLU A 368 18.25 -8.60 -3.10
N ALA A 369 19.37 -8.50 -2.38
CA ALA A 369 19.68 -9.38 -1.26
C ALA A 369 18.74 -9.14 -0.08
N SER A 370 18.61 -7.90 0.40
CA SER A 370 17.74 -7.58 1.53
C SER A 370 16.26 -7.86 1.25
N ALA A 371 15.82 -7.67 0.00
CA ALA A 371 14.46 -7.99 -0.43
C ALA A 371 14.12 -9.48 -0.31
N ARG A 372 15.13 -10.36 -0.42
CA ARG A 372 14.99 -11.81 -0.23
C ARG A 372 15.12 -12.19 1.23
N TYR A 373 16.15 -11.73 1.93
CA TYR A 373 16.34 -12.05 3.35
C TYR A 373 15.16 -11.60 4.23
N GLU A 374 14.55 -10.45 3.94
CA GLU A 374 13.36 -9.97 4.69
C GLU A 374 12.13 -10.90 4.62
N LYS A 375 12.18 -11.97 3.79
CA LYS A 375 11.11 -12.96 3.61
C LYS A 375 11.30 -14.25 4.42
N ALA A 376 12.27 -14.31 5.29
CA ALA A 376 12.60 -15.49 6.10
C ALA A 376 12.99 -16.71 5.24
N ILE A 377 14.08 -16.56 4.47
CA ILE A 377 14.64 -17.65 3.68
C ILE A 377 15.00 -18.84 4.57
N ASP A 378 14.81 -20.05 4.04
CA ASP A 378 15.16 -21.32 4.65
C ASP A 378 16.70 -21.46 4.79
N PRO A 379 17.26 -21.70 5.98
CA PRO A 379 18.69 -21.93 6.17
C PRO A 379 19.21 -23.17 5.43
N GLU A 380 18.39 -24.18 5.16
CA GLU A 380 18.78 -25.36 4.37
C GLU A 380 19.04 -25.01 2.90
N ARG A 381 18.49 -23.88 2.40
CA ARG A 381 18.75 -23.40 1.04
C ARG A 381 20.21 -22.98 0.83
N CYS A 382 20.96 -22.70 1.88
CA CYS A 382 22.40 -22.44 1.78
C CYS A 382 23.11 -23.58 1.07
N ASP A 383 22.66 -24.84 1.24
CA ASP A 383 23.24 -25.98 0.56
C ASP A 383 23.11 -25.89 -0.95
N GLN A 384 21.90 -25.61 -1.43
CA GLN A 384 21.64 -25.47 -2.88
C GLN A 384 22.43 -24.32 -3.49
N ALA A 385 22.46 -23.17 -2.80
CA ALA A 385 23.20 -22.00 -3.28
C ALA A 385 24.71 -22.24 -3.30
N PHE A 386 25.23 -22.91 -2.28
CA PHE A 386 26.64 -23.28 -2.21
C PHE A 386 27.05 -24.26 -3.32
N ASP A 387 26.28 -25.32 -3.48
CA ASP A 387 26.54 -26.37 -4.47
C ASP A 387 26.54 -25.80 -5.89
N LEU A 388 25.55 -24.95 -6.23
CA LEU A 388 25.50 -24.25 -7.51
C LEU A 388 26.65 -23.25 -7.68
N SER A 389 27.03 -22.51 -6.62
CA SER A 389 28.17 -21.60 -6.65
C SER A 389 29.45 -22.34 -6.98
N MET A 390 29.71 -23.45 -6.28
CA MET A 390 30.90 -24.24 -6.48
C MET A 390 30.97 -24.91 -7.86
N GLN A 391 29.83 -25.37 -8.37
CA GLN A 391 29.74 -25.86 -9.76
C GLN A 391 30.18 -24.79 -10.75
N LEU A 392 29.63 -23.56 -10.63
CA LEU A 392 29.94 -22.46 -11.54
C LEU A 392 31.41 -22.02 -11.39
N PHE A 393 31.93 -21.91 -10.18
CA PHE A 393 33.34 -21.62 -9.94
C PHE A 393 34.24 -22.67 -10.59
N THR A 394 33.97 -23.95 -10.40
CA THR A 394 34.76 -25.06 -10.97
C THR A 394 34.71 -25.05 -12.50
N GLN A 395 33.55 -24.79 -13.10
CA GLN A 395 33.40 -24.71 -14.56
C GLN A 395 34.19 -23.54 -15.16
N LEU A 396 34.19 -22.40 -14.47
CA LEU A 396 34.86 -21.19 -15.00
C LEU A 396 36.35 -21.11 -14.68
N TYR A 397 36.79 -21.81 -13.60
CA TYR A 397 38.15 -21.80 -13.11
C TYR A 397 38.59 -23.24 -12.80
N PRO A 398 38.95 -24.04 -13.83
CA PRO A 398 39.28 -25.45 -13.63
C PRO A 398 40.50 -25.70 -12.71
N GLU A 399 41.38 -24.71 -12.55
CA GLU A 399 42.57 -24.76 -11.73
C GLU A 399 42.34 -24.25 -10.28
N LEU A 400 41.11 -23.89 -9.91
CA LEU A 400 40.80 -23.39 -8.58
C LEU A 400 41.10 -24.42 -7.48
N LYS A 401 41.38 -23.90 -6.28
CA LYS A 401 41.54 -24.72 -5.08
C LYS A 401 40.68 -24.16 -3.98
N VAL A 402 39.92 -25.06 -3.35
CA VAL A 402 39.22 -24.73 -2.11
C VAL A 402 40.18 -25.04 -0.96
N THR A 403 40.62 -23.98 -0.29
CA THR A 403 41.65 -24.06 0.76
C THR A 403 41.08 -24.05 2.17
N GLY A 404 39.80 -23.78 2.31
CA GLY A 404 39.03 -23.84 3.55
C GLY A 404 37.54 -23.87 3.30
N LEU A 405 36.82 -24.61 4.14
CA LEU A 405 35.36 -24.66 4.15
C LEU A 405 34.87 -24.67 5.59
N VAL A 406 33.90 -23.87 5.89
CA VAL A 406 33.28 -23.77 7.24
C VAL A 406 31.75 -23.73 7.05
N ASP A 407 31.03 -24.48 7.84
CA ASP A 407 29.57 -24.48 7.94
C ASP A 407 29.18 -24.34 9.42
N GLU A 408 28.97 -23.09 9.84
CA GLU A 408 28.46 -22.76 11.18
C GLU A 408 26.95 -22.86 11.17
N TYR A 409 26.39 -24.00 11.60
CA TYR A 409 24.94 -24.24 11.67
C TYR A 409 24.61 -24.94 12.99
N PRO A 410 24.66 -24.22 14.13
CA PRO A 410 24.55 -24.82 15.46
C PRO A 410 23.17 -25.39 15.76
N GLU A 411 22.12 -24.85 15.19
CA GLU A 411 20.75 -25.27 15.44
C GLU A 411 19.99 -25.43 14.12
N HIS A 412 19.78 -26.67 13.71
CA HIS A 412 19.08 -26.97 12.44
C HIS A 412 17.61 -26.56 12.46
N LEU A 413 17.11 -26.11 11.30
CA LEU A 413 15.72 -25.79 11.13
C LEU A 413 14.82 -26.98 11.44
N LYS A 414 13.91 -26.78 12.38
CA LYS A 414 12.89 -27.77 12.70
C LYS A 414 11.73 -27.65 11.73
N GLN A 415 11.50 -28.71 10.95
CA GLN A 415 10.35 -28.76 10.05
C GLN A 415 9.03 -28.71 10.84
N ALA A 416 8.06 -28.00 10.32
CA ALA A 416 6.73 -27.97 10.90
C ALA A 416 6.00 -29.30 10.64
N GLU A 417 5.31 -29.81 11.65
CA GLU A 417 4.45 -30.99 11.56
C GLU A 417 3.00 -30.57 11.82
N ILE A 418 2.08 -30.98 10.96
CA ILE A 418 0.69 -30.54 11.02
C ILE A 418 -0.24 -31.77 10.89
N ASP A 419 -1.18 -31.87 11.82
CA ASP A 419 -2.23 -32.89 11.79
C ASP A 419 -3.53 -32.24 11.29
N VAL A 420 -4.18 -32.84 10.28
CA VAL A 420 -5.41 -32.38 9.66
C VAL A 420 -6.44 -33.51 9.62
N ALA A 421 -7.59 -33.31 10.26
CA ALA A 421 -8.70 -34.24 10.10
C ALA A 421 -9.32 -34.09 8.70
N LEU A 422 -9.45 -35.20 7.95
CA LEU A 422 -10.06 -35.18 6.60
C LEU A 422 -11.50 -34.69 6.62
N SER A 423 -12.24 -35.05 7.65
CA SER A 423 -13.61 -34.55 7.87
C SER A 423 -13.67 -33.02 8.13
N TRP A 424 -12.62 -32.43 8.72
CA TRP A 424 -12.51 -30.98 8.85
C TRP A 424 -12.18 -30.35 7.49
N LEU A 425 -11.25 -30.94 6.73
CA LEU A 425 -10.84 -30.46 5.41
C LEU A 425 -12.03 -30.49 4.46
N GLU A 426 -12.78 -31.61 4.37
CA GLU A 426 -13.98 -31.75 3.56
C GLU A 426 -15.02 -30.69 3.88
N ARG A 427 -15.27 -30.45 5.17
CA ARG A 427 -16.24 -29.43 5.60
C ARG A 427 -15.80 -28.01 5.24
N ARG A 428 -14.51 -27.72 5.27
CA ARG A 428 -13.96 -26.40 4.93
C ARG A 428 -13.91 -26.15 3.43
N LEU A 429 -13.54 -27.14 2.65
CA LEU A 429 -13.54 -27.09 1.20
C LEU A 429 -14.96 -27.12 0.61
N GLY A 430 -15.93 -27.64 1.36
CA GLY A 430 -17.28 -27.92 0.84
C GLY A 430 -17.30 -29.11 -0.14
N LYS A 431 -16.19 -29.84 -0.26
CA LYS A 431 -16.05 -30.94 -1.22
C LYS A 431 -15.14 -32.03 -0.64
N ARG A 432 -15.53 -33.28 -0.86
CA ARG A 432 -14.72 -34.45 -0.53
C ARG A 432 -13.78 -34.75 -1.67
N LEU A 433 -12.49 -34.79 -1.39
CA LEU A 433 -11.44 -35.22 -2.32
C LEU A 433 -10.91 -36.61 -1.90
N PRO A 434 -10.52 -37.49 -2.87
CA PRO A 434 -9.87 -38.76 -2.57
C PRO A 434 -8.55 -38.55 -1.82
N GLN A 435 -8.24 -39.40 -0.84
CA GLN A 435 -6.97 -39.34 -0.10
C GLN A 435 -5.74 -39.40 -1.01
N GLU A 436 -5.79 -40.30 -2.01
CA GLU A 436 -4.71 -40.46 -2.99
C GLU A 436 -4.45 -39.19 -3.81
N GLU A 437 -5.52 -38.46 -4.17
CA GLU A 437 -5.39 -37.18 -4.88
C GLU A 437 -4.78 -36.11 -3.99
N ILE A 438 -5.22 -36.01 -2.72
CA ILE A 438 -4.66 -35.06 -1.75
C ILE A 438 -3.18 -35.36 -1.53
N GLN A 439 -2.85 -36.63 -1.28
CA GLN A 439 -1.46 -37.08 -1.07
C GLN A 439 -0.59 -36.70 -2.25
N HIS A 440 -0.99 -37.09 -3.47
CA HIS A 440 -0.22 -36.83 -4.68
C HIS A 440 0.08 -35.36 -4.88
N LYS A 441 -0.95 -34.50 -4.75
CA LYS A 441 -0.78 -33.05 -4.90
C LYS A 441 0.17 -32.43 -3.86
N LEU A 442 0.10 -32.88 -2.60
CA LEU A 442 0.97 -32.36 -1.55
C LEU A 442 2.39 -32.90 -1.67
N GLU A 443 2.57 -34.16 -2.08
CA GLU A 443 3.89 -34.74 -2.34
C GLU A 443 4.61 -34.06 -3.51
N LEU A 444 3.90 -33.63 -4.55
CA LEU A 444 4.47 -32.82 -5.64
C LEU A 444 5.01 -31.48 -5.14
N LEU A 445 4.45 -30.94 -4.06
CA LEU A 445 4.92 -29.73 -3.40
C LEU A 445 6.05 -29.99 -2.36
N GLY A 446 6.43 -31.26 -2.19
CA GLY A 446 7.51 -31.68 -1.28
C GLY A 446 7.08 -31.99 0.16
N TYR A 447 5.78 -32.08 0.44
CA TYR A 447 5.29 -32.54 1.73
C TYR A 447 5.48 -34.04 1.88
N THR A 448 5.79 -34.49 3.11
CA THR A 448 5.67 -35.92 3.45
C THR A 448 4.31 -36.13 4.07
N VAL A 449 3.50 -37.02 3.49
CA VAL A 449 2.09 -37.22 3.87
C VAL A 449 1.87 -38.65 4.33
N SER A 450 1.19 -38.82 5.46
CA SER A 450 0.74 -40.13 5.94
C SER A 450 -0.66 -40.06 6.52
N PHE A 451 -1.42 -41.17 6.44
CA PHE A 451 -2.79 -41.22 6.91
C PHE A 451 -2.97 -42.25 8.02
N GLN A 452 -3.72 -41.86 9.04
CA GLN A 452 -4.15 -42.75 10.11
C GLN A 452 -5.65 -42.55 10.38
N GLY A 453 -6.49 -43.34 9.70
CA GLY A 453 -7.96 -43.19 9.75
C GLY A 453 -8.42 -41.86 9.15
N ASP A 454 -9.05 -41.01 9.94
CA ASP A 454 -9.51 -39.67 9.55
C ASP A 454 -8.40 -38.61 9.68
N ASN A 455 -7.27 -38.93 10.26
CA ASN A 455 -6.17 -38.01 10.46
C ASN A 455 -5.13 -38.12 9.33
N MET A 456 -4.79 -36.99 8.73
CA MET A 456 -3.67 -36.80 7.82
C MET A 456 -2.55 -36.09 8.58
N HIS A 457 -1.41 -36.75 8.70
CA HIS A 457 -0.20 -36.16 9.27
C HIS A 457 0.74 -35.72 8.16
N LEU A 458 1.24 -34.50 8.27
CA LEU A 458 2.11 -33.85 7.29
C LEU A 458 3.40 -33.37 7.93
N VAL A 459 4.53 -33.61 7.25
CA VAL A 459 5.79 -32.92 7.50
C VAL A 459 5.97 -31.88 6.40
N VAL A 460 6.05 -30.62 6.80
CA VAL A 460 6.18 -29.48 5.89
C VAL A 460 7.61 -29.40 5.38
N PRO A 461 7.85 -29.19 4.07
CA PRO A 461 9.20 -29.05 3.56
C PRO A 461 9.91 -27.83 4.18
N THR A 462 11.24 -27.87 4.27
CA THR A 462 12.04 -26.84 4.98
C THR A 462 11.76 -25.44 4.44
N TRP A 463 11.67 -25.30 3.10
CA TRP A 463 11.42 -24.02 2.42
C TRP A 463 10.01 -23.44 2.63
N ARG A 464 9.10 -24.16 3.29
CA ARG A 464 7.79 -23.69 3.72
C ARG A 464 7.66 -23.66 5.26
N SER A 465 8.69 -24.12 5.99
CA SER A 465 8.70 -24.25 7.46
C SER A 465 9.17 -23.00 8.21
N THR A 466 9.50 -21.92 7.50
CA THR A 466 9.99 -20.65 8.09
C THR A 466 8.88 -19.67 8.50
N GLY A 467 7.65 -20.17 8.71
CA GLY A 467 6.49 -19.42 9.14
C GLY A 467 5.41 -19.24 8.07
N ASP A 468 5.61 -19.79 6.88
CA ASP A 468 4.66 -19.74 5.78
C ASP A 468 3.53 -20.78 5.98
N VAL A 469 3.89 -22.03 6.27
CA VAL A 469 2.92 -23.09 6.54
C VAL A 469 3.07 -23.57 7.98
N SER A 470 2.04 -23.35 8.81
CA SER A 470 2.12 -23.59 10.24
C SER A 470 0.83 -24.12 10.89
N ILE A 471 -0.32 -24.01 10.20
CA ILE A 471 -1.63 -24.40 10.70
C ILE A 471 -2.43 -25.22 9.67
N GLN A 472 -3.49 -25.86 10.11
CA GLN A 472 -4.37 -26.66 9.25
C GLN A 472 -4.98 -25.86 8.08
N ALA A 473 -5.22 -24.57 8.27
CA ALA A 473 -5.77 -23.70 7.23
C ALA A 473 -4.78 -23.52 6.07
N ASP A 474 -3.48 -23.48 6.34
CA ASP A 474 -2.45 -23.40 5.30
C ASP A 474 -2.43 -24.67 4.44
N ILE A 475 -2.60 -25.84 5.06
CA ILE A 475 -2.72 -27.11 4.31
C ILE A 475 -4.00 -27.15 3.48
N MET A 476 -5.11 -26.59 3.98
CA MET A 476 -6.34 -26.47 3.22
C MET A 476 -6.12 -25.59 1.97
N GLU A 477 -5.38 -24.52 2.10
CA GLU A 477 -5.00 -23.64 0.98
C GLU A 477 -4.17 -24.40 -0.06
N GLU A 478 -3.16 -25.15 0.38
CA GLU A 478 -2.33 -25.96 -0.53
C GLU A 478 -3.17 -26.98 -1.33
N VAL A 479 -4.07 -27.66 -0.65
CA VAL A 479 -4.98 -28.62 -1.32
C VAL A 479 -5.92 -27.90 -2.28
N ALA A 480 -6.50 -26.75 -1.85
CA ALA A 480 -7.46 -26.02 -2.66
C ALA A 480 -6.82 -25.42 -3.93
N ARG A 481 -5.63 -24.79 -3.80
CA ARG A 481 -4.93 -24.19 -4.92
C ARG A 481 -4.45 -25.22 -5.95
N MET A 482 -3.97 -26.39 -5.47
CA MET A 482 -3.53 -27.49 -6.33
C MET A 482 -4.71 -28.27 -6.94
N TYR A 483 -5.86 -28.27 -6.31
CA TYR A 483 -7.09 -28.79 -6.91
C TYR A 483 -7.61 -27.85 -7.99
N GLY A 484 -7.38 -26.54 -7.86
CA GLY A 484 -7.86 -25.45 -8.72
C GLY A 484 -9.16 -24.86 -8.17
N TYR A 485 -9.14 -23.57 -7.83
CA TYR A 485 -10.30 -22.87 -7.29
C TYR A 485 -11.52 -22.88 -8.25
N GLU A 486 -11.27 -22.91 -9.56
CA GLU A 486 -12.30 -23.00 -10.61
C GLU A 486 -13.02 -24.35 -10.63
N ASN A 487 -12.48 -25.40 -10.01
CA ASN A 487 -13.09 -26.72 -9.94
C ASN A 487 -14.07 -26.89 -8.77
N PHE A 488 -14.22 -25.84 -7.94
CA PHE A 488 -15.25 -25.81 -6.91
C PHE A 488 -16.55 -25.25 -7.46
N GLU A 489 -17.63 -26.03 -7.35
CA GLU A 489 -18.97 -25.59 -7.75
C GLU A 489 -19.49 -24.55 -6.76
N ALA A 490 -19.97 -23.43 -7.29
CA ALA A 490 -20.60 -22.41 -6.47
C ALA A 490 -22.01 -22.86 -6.05
N GLU A 491 -22.21 -23.13 -4.77
CA GLU A 491 -23.52 -23.44 -4.24
C GLU A 491 -24.15 -22.19 -3.59
N PRO A 492 -25.44 -21.93 -3.86
CA PRO A 492 -26.12 -20.81 -3.22
C PRO A 492 -26.26 -21.05 -1.70
N ILE A 493 -26.01 -20.05 -0.92
CA ILE A 493 -26.18 -20.11 0.53
C ILE A 493 -27.67 -20.28 0.85
N THR A 494 -28.01 -21.38 1.52
CA THR A 494 -29.36 -21.60 2.06
C THR A 494 -29.41 -21.12 3.49
N THR A 495 -30.34 -20.20 3.77
CA THR A 495 -30.54 -19.68 5.13
C THR A 495 -32.02 -19.60 5.43
N THR A 496 -32.37 -19.75 6.69
CA THR A 496 -33.70 -19.53 7.22
C THR A 496 -33.84 -18.12 7.74
N PHE A 497 -34.85 -17.41 7.31
CA PHE A 497 -35.14 -16.07 7.83
C PHE A 497 -36.03 -16.18 9.08
N ASP A 498 -35.44 -16.11 10.26
CA ASP A 498 -36.21 -16.23 11.54
C ASP A 498 -36.81 -14.89 11.99
N GLY A 499 -36.71 -13.87 11.20
CA GLY A 499 -37.24 -12.53 11.43
C GLY A 499 -36.25 -11.42 11.04
N ALA A 500 -36.73 -10.21 10.95
CA ALA A 500 -35.91 -9.06 10.67
C ALA A 500 -35.14 -8.61 11.92
N ILE A 501 -33.82 -8.55 11.83
CA ILE A 501 -32.98 -7.92 12.85
C ILE A 501 -33.07 -6.40 12.66
N ASN A 502 -33.74 -5.72 13.61
CA ASN A 502 -33.83 -4.27 13.59
C ASN A 502 -32.57 -3.65 14.18
N GLN A 503 -31.72 -3.09 13.34
CA GLN A 503 -30.51 -2.37 13.74
C GLN A 503 -30.82 -0.88 13.87
N LEU A 504 -31.25 -0.46 15.05
CA LEU A 504 -31.70 0.91 15.35
C LEU A 504 -30.61 1.96 15.08
N ASP A 505 -29.35 1.63 15.36
CA ASP A 505 -28.19 2.48 15.13
C ASP A 505 -27.95 2.74 13.63
N LYS A 506 -28.09 1.71 12.80
CA LYS A 506 -27.95 1.79 11.35
C LYS A 506 -29.11 2.55 10.71
N ASP A 507 -30.32 2.32 11.19
CA ASP A 507 -31.49 3.03 10.73
C ASP A 507 -31.41 4.52 11.08
N LEU A 508 -30.97 4.86 12.29
CA LEU A 508 -30.72 6.23 12.70
C LEU A 508 -29.63 6.89 11.82
N GLU A 509 -28.50 6.22 11.62
CA GLU A 509 -27.43 6.74 10.74
C GLU A 509 -27.95 7.07 9.34
N ARG A 510 -28.67 6.12 8.73
CA ARG A 510 -29.26 6.30 7.40
C ARG A 510 -30.20 7.52 7.37
N ARG A 511 -31.10 7.66 8.34
CA ARG A 511 -32.03 8.79 8.45
C ARG A 511 -31.31 10.13 8.64
N ILE A 512 -30.25 10.16 9.46
CA ILE A 512 -29.44 11.38 9.65
C ILE A 512 -28.78 11.77 8.33
N LYS A 513 -28.18 10.82 7.62
CA LYS A 513 -27.53 11.06 6.31
C LYS A 513 -28.53 11.55 5.28
N GLU A 514 -29.68 10.89 5.15
CA GLU A 514 -30.77 11.32 4.23
C GLU A 514 -31.28 12.71 4.58
N TYR A 515 -31.43 13.01 5.86
CA TYR A 515 -31.83 14.34 6.31
C TYR A 515 -30.80 15.40 5.95
N LEU A 516 -29.55 15.21 6.30
CA LEU A 516 -28.49 16.19 6.05
C LEU A 516 -28.24 16.38 4.55
N ALA A 517 -28.16 15.30 3.77
CA ALA A 517 -27.90 15.38 2.34
C ALA A 517 -29.10 15.88 1.55
N ILE A 518 -30.27 15.25 1.70
CA ILE A 518 -31.42 15.49 0.81
C ILE A 518 -32.24 16.71 1.26
N ARG A 519 -32.46 16.85 2.58
CA ARG A 519 -33.28 17.96 3.10
C ARG A 519 -32.50 19.23 3.37
N CYS A 520 -31.25 19.09 3.82
CA CYS A 520 -30.43 20.26 4.18
C CYS A 520 -29.43 20.65 3.10
N GLY A 521 -29.25 19.85 2.04
CA GLY A 521 -28.34 20.13 0.93
C GLY A 521 -26.87 20.12 1.32
N MET A 522 -26.51 19.36 2.37
CA MET A 522 -25.12 19.19 2.78
C MET A 522 -24.47 18.06 1.99
N GLN A 523 -23.18 18.17 1.72
CA GLN A 523 -22.40 17.12 1.07
C GLN A 523 -21.74 16.21 2.12
N GLU A 524 -21.96 14.90 1.99
CA GLU A 524 -21.26 13.92 2.80
C GLU A 524 -19.79 13.84 2.35
N ILE A 525 -18.89 13.85 3.31
CA ILE A 525 -17.45 13.63 3.08
C ILE A 525 -16.96 12.46 3.92
N PHE A 526 -15.86 11.87 3.48
CA PHE A 526 -15.16 10.82 4.19
C PHE A 526 -13.73 11.26 4.45
N THR A 527 -13.33 11.22 5.72
CA THR A 527 -11.96 11.51 6.10
C THR A 527 -11.30 10.25 6.70
N TYR A 528 -9.99 10.21 6.64
CA TYR A 528 -9.24 9.12 7.28
C TYR A 528 -9.39 9.15 8.80
N PRO A 529 -9.23 8.00 9.49
CA PRO A 529 -9.36 7.93 10.94
C PRO A 529 -8.21 8.58 11.71
N TRP A 530 -7.21 9.14 11.04
CA TRP A 530 -6.13 9.91 11.66
C TRP A 530 -6.29 11.40 11.46
N MET A 531 -5.69 12.17 12.36
CA MET A 531 -5.75 13.62 12.39
C MET A 531 -4.35 14.22 12.23
N ASP A 532 -4.30 15.33 11.53
CA ASP A 532 -3.12 16.16 11.39
C ASP A 532 -2.89 16.98 12.68
N GLU A 533 -1.68 16.92 13.23
CA GLU A 533 -1.29 17.55 14.48
C GLU A 533 -1.58 19.06 14.51
N GLN A 534 -1.43 19.77 13.39
CA GLN A 534 -1.77 21.18 13.28
C GLN A 534 -3.24 21.45 13.64
N PHE A 535 -4.16 20.63 13.08
CA PHE A 535 -5.59 20.80 13.32
C PHE A 535 -6.01 20.30 14.69
N VAL A 536 -5.35 19.27 15.24
CA VAL A 536 -5.55 18.84 16.62
C VAL A 536 -5.21 19.98 17.59
N ASN A 537 -4.03 20.56 17.46
CA ASN A 537 -3.58 21.65 18.30
C ASN A 537 -4.46 22.92 18.15
N ALA A 538 -4.95 23.20 16.94
CA ALA A 538 -5.80 24.34 16.68
C ALA A 538 -7.21 24.16 17.29
N VAL A 539 -7.84 23.01 17.07
CA VAL A 539 -9.27 22.75 17.37
C VAL A 539 -9.44 22.19 18.77
N LEU A 540 -8.69 21.15 19.14
CA LEU A 540 -8.82 20.49 20.45
C LEU A 540 -7.97 21.14 21.53
N GLN A 541 -6.91 21.85 21.17
CA GLN A 541 -5.98 22.57 22.05
C GLN A 541 -5.26 21.71 23.11
N SER A 542 -5.40 20.39 23.03
CA SER A 542 -4.68 19.39 23.83
C SER A 542 -4.60 18.08 23.04
N THR A 543 -3.55 17.33 23.30
CA THR A 543 -3.34 15.96 22.82
C THR A 543 -3.55 14.92 23.92
N ASP A 544 -3.92 15.36 25.13
CA ASP A 544 -4.12 14.47 26.27
C ASP A 544 -5.27 13.48 26.02
N GLY A 545 -5.01 12.20 26.27
CA GLY A 545 -5.99 11.13 26.06
C GLY A 545 -6.31 10.81 24.60
N ILE A 546 -5.54 11.36 23.65
CA ILE A 546 -5.68 11.03 22.23
C ILE A 546 -4.71 9.89 21.88
N LEU A 547 -5.26 8.83 21.29
CA LEU A 547 -4.47 7.69 20.82
C LEU A 547 -3.53 8.08 19.68
N SER A 548 -2.31 7.56 19.71
CA SER A 548 -1.30 7.73 18.67
C SER A 548 -1.02 6.42 17.95
N LEU A 549 -0.81 6.49 16.62
CA LEU A 549 -0.34 5.36 15.84
C LEU A 549 1.16 5.15 16.08
N SER A 550 1.58 3.90 16.25
CA SER A 550 3.00 3.53 16.34
C SER A 550 3.73 3.71 15.01
N THR A 551 3.02 3.48 13.90
CA THR A 551 3.53 3.68 12.53
C THR A 551 2.52 4.53 11.77
N PRO A 552 2.61 5.87 11.86
CA PRO A 552 1.67 6.76 11.20
C PRO A 552 1.93 6.84 9.68
N PRO A 553 0.90 7.18 8.88
CA PRO A 553 1.06 7.41 7.43
C PRO A 553 2.05 8.55 7.11
N SER A 554 2.10 9.55 7.96
CA SER A 554 3.11 10.61 7.95
C SER A 554 3.38 11.09 9.38
N PRO A 555 4.54 11.69 9.67
CA PRO A 555 4.86 12.22 11.02
C PRO A 555 3.81 13.22 11.55
N ALA A 556 3.17 13.98 10.66
CA ALA A 556 2.14 14.96 11.02
C ALA A 556 0.78 14.31 11.30
N GLU A 557 0.49 13.12 10.80
CA GLU A 557 -0.83 12.44 10.88
C GLU A 557 -0.79 11.25 11.85
N ARG A 558 -0.26 11.46 13.04
CA ARG A 558 -0.04 10.39 14.03
C ARG A 558 -1.20 10.13 14.98
N PHE A 559 -2.13 11.05 15.10
CA PHE A 559 -3.23 10.95 16.07
C PHE A 559 -4.46 10.26 15.47
N VAL A 560 -5.03 9.31 16.21
CA VAL A 560 -6.33 8.71 15.88
C VAL A 560 -7.45 9.66 16.29
N ARG A 561 -8.45 9.86 15.44
CA ARG A 561 -9.51 10.86 15.67
C ARG A 561 -10.35 10.56 16.92
N SER A 562 -10.29 11.47 17.89
CA SER A 562 -11.17 11.54 19.05
C SER A 562 -12.39 12.44 18.83
N SER A 563 -12.37 13.21 17.74
CA SER A 563 -13.40 14.12 17.26
C SER A 563 -13.32 14.23 15.73
N LEU A 564 -14.43 14.51 15.05
CA LEU A 564 -14.47 14.75 13.61
C LEU A 564 -14.10 16.18 13.23
N LEU A 565 -14.10 17.10 14.21
CA LEU A 565 -13.92 18.53 13.94
C LEU A 565 -12.55 18.91 13.37
N PRO A 566 -11.41 18.36 13.80
CA PRO A 566 -10.12 18.65 13.18
C PRO A 566 -10.09 18.30 11.69
N ASN A 567 -10.62 17.12 11.32
CA ASN A 567 -10.66 16.68 9.94
C ASN A 567 -11.64 17.50 9.09
N LEU A 568 -12.79 17.92 9.66
CA LEU A 568 -13.70 18.86 9.00
C LEU A 568 -13.05 20.21 8.75
N CYS A 569 -12.29 20.76 9.72
CA CYS A 569 -11.54 22.01 9.51
C CYS A 569 -10.50 21.86 8.39
N LYS A 570 -9.81 20.73 8.31
CA LYS A 570 -8.87 20.41 7.22
C LYS A 570 -9.61 20.38 5.86
N ALA A 571 -10.80 19.79 5.83
CA ALA A 571 -11.64 19.77 4.64
C ALA A 571 -12.12 21.18 4.25
N VAL A 572 -12.49 22.03 5.22
CA VAL A 572 -12.87 23.43 4.97
C VAL A 572 -11.72 24.21 4.33
N VAL A 573 -10.49 24.07 4.85
CA VAL A 573 -9.30 24.71 4.26
C VAL A 573 -9.06 24.28 2.82
N LYS A 574 -9.24 23.00 2.51
CA LYS A 574 -9.08 22.48 1.15
C LYS A 574 -10.13 23.04 0.17
N ASN A 575 -11.35 23.31 0.65
CA ASN A 575 -12.46 23.76 -0.18
C ASN A 575 -12.57 25.29 -0.28
N GLU A 576 -12.04 26.06 0.68
CA GLU A 576 -12.08 27.53 0.69
C GLU A 576 -11.63 28.18 -0.63
N ARG A 577 -10.63 27.60 -1.28
CA ARG A 577 -10.09 28.12 -2.54
C ARG A 577 -11.04 27.97 -3.74
N TYR A 578 -12.05 27.10 -3.64
CA TYR A 578 -12.95 26.80 -4.73
C TYR A 578 -14.37 27.37 -4.51
N PHE A 579 -14.81 27.48 -3.24
CA PHE A 579 -16.18 27.79 -2.91
C PHE A 579 -16.26 28.88 -1.85
N GLY A 580 -17.05 29.89 -2.10
CA GLY A 580 -17.35 30.96 -1.12
C GLY A 580 -18.44 30.57 -0.12
N GLU A 581 -19.29 29.60 -0.44
CA GLU A 581 -20.31 29.02 0.44
C GLU A 581 -20.44 27.52 0.19
N PHE A 582 -20.42 26.71 1.26
CA PHE A 582 -20.67 25.27 1.20
C PHE A 582 -21.04 24.71 2.56
N SER A 583 -21.65 23.53 2.56
CA SER A 583 -21.96 22.80 3.79
C SER A 583 -21.61 21.34 3.61
N ILE A 584 -20.81 20.80 4.53
CA ILE A 584 -20.30 19.42 4.51
C ILE A 584 -20.60 18.73 5.83
N PHE A 585 -20.73 17.41 5.81
CA PHE A 585 -20.89 16.60 7.02
C PHE A 585 -20.18 15.26 6.88
N GLU A 586 -19.89 14.65 8.02
CA GLU A 586 -19.34 13.29 8.13
C GLU A 586 -20.02 12.54 9.26
N THR A 587 -20.29 11.27 9.03
CA THR A 587 -20.71 10.32 10.07
C THR A 587 -19.64 9.26 10.16
N ALA A 588 -18.96 9.17 11.31
CA ALA A 588 -17.85 8.25 11.45
C ALA A 588 -17.55 7.93 12.93
N GLN A 589 -16.77 6.86 13.12
CA GLN A 589 -16.30 6.46 14.45
C GLN A 589 -15.20 7.40 14.93
N VAL A 590 -15.25 7.71 16.24
CA VAL A 590 -14.18 8.35 17.00
C VAL A 590 -13.67 7.39 18.07
N PHE A 591 -12.41 7.55 18.45
CA PHE A 591 -11.71 6.61 19.32
C PHE A 591 -11.27 7.34 20.59
N ARG A 592 -11.41 6.66 21.74
CA ARG A 592 -11.00 7.20 23.04
C ARG A 592 -10.08 6.21 23.74
N ASP A 593 -9.17 6.73 24.50
CA ASP A 593 -8.27 5.93 25.36
C ASP A 593 -9.02 5.44 26.62
N GLU A 594 -10.03 4.64 26.37
CA GLU A 594 -10.81 3.96 27.37
C GLU A 594 -10.78 2.46 27.07
N ASN A 595 -10.45 1.63 28.04
CA ASN A 595 -10.42 0.18 27.85
C ASN A 595 -11.84 -0.34 27.57
N TYR A 596 -12.02 -0.87 26.38
CA TYR A 596 -13.23 -1.57 25.99
C TYR A 596 -12.91 -3.03 25.73
N THR A 597 -13.60 -3.92 26.45
CA THR A 597 -13.51 -5.36 26.22
C THR A 597 -14.61 -5.77 25.24
N THR A 598 -14.26 -6.46 24.15
CA THR A 598 -15.26 -6.91 23.19
C THR A 598 -16.11 -8.03 23.82
N PRO A 599 -17.40 -8.14 23.48
CA PRO A 599 -18.24 -9.25 23.95
C PRO A 599 -17.82 -10.62 23.38
N TYR A 600 -16.98 -10.63 22.35
CA TYR A 600 -16.55 -11.86 21.66
C TYR A 600 -15.25 -12.44 22.22
N ASP A 601 -14.31 -11.59 22.65
CA ASP A 601 -13.08 -12.03 23.33
C ASP A 601 -12.73 -11.06 24.47
N PRO A 602 -12.94 -11.49 25.73
CA PRO A 602 -12.65 -10.64 26.88
C PRO A 602 -11.15 -10.35 27.09
N ARG A 603 -10.26 -11.01 26.35
CA ARG A 603 -8.80 -10.74 26.39
C ARG A 603 -8.41 -9.63 25.43
N GLU A 604 -9.24 -9.36 24.41
CA GLU A 604 -8.97 -8.33 23.41
C GLU A 604 -9.36 -6.95 23.99
N LYS A 605 -8.37 -6.10 24.15
CA LYS A 605 -8.54 -4.72 24.61
C LYS A 605 -8.50 -3.79 23.41
N LEU A 606 -9.68 -3.31 23.03
CA LEU A 606 -9.82 -2.28 22.01
C LEU A 606 -10.04 -0.91 22.65
N PRO A 607 -9.66 0.20 22.00
CA PRO A 607 -10.09 1.52 22.41
C PRO A 607 -11.60 1.66 22.28
N SER A 608 -12.23 2.47 23.14
CA SER A 608 -13.66 2.79 23.02
C SER A 608 -13.93 3.45 21.65
N GLN A 609 -14.93 2.94 20.95
CA GLN A 609 -15.34 3.41 19.63
C GLN A 609 -16.77 3.93 19.70
N ARG A 610 -16.95 5.22 19.45
CA ARG A 610 -18.27 5.86 19.41
C ARG A 610 -18.51 6.49 18.04
N LYS A 611 -19.72 6.38 17.56
CA LYS A 611 -20.11 7.00 16.30
C LYS A 611 -20.55 8.43 16.53
N ASN A 612 -19.94 9.36 15.80
CA ASN A 612 -20.31 10.78 15.81
C ASN A 612 -20.82 11.21 14.44
N VAL A 613 -21.72 12.18 14.44
CA VAL A 613 -22.06 12.98 13.26
C VAL A 613 -21.58 14.41 13.49
N ALA A 614 -20.89 14.96 12.53
CA ALA A 614 -20.43 16.35 12.59
C ALA A 614 -20.61 17.06 11.24
N GLY A 615 -20.76 18.36 11.26
CA GLY A 615 -20.90 19.15 10.04
C GLY A 615 -20.32 20.56 10.18
N ALA A 616 -19.99 21.11 9.03
CA ALA A 616 -19.49 22.46 8.87
C ALA A 616 -20.35 23.24 7.84
N PHE A 617 -20.74 24.44 8.22
CA PHE A 617 -21.35 25.44 7.36
C PHE A 617 -20.35 26.58 7.18
N ALA A 618 -19.89 26.79 5.97
CA ALA A 618 -18.87 27.77 5.66
C ALA A 618 -19.40 28.81 4.66
N THR A 619 -19.13 30.09 4.92
CA THR A 619 -19.53 31.17 4.04
C THR A 619 -18.61 32.39 4.14
N THR A 620 -18.46 33.11 3.03
CA THR A 620 -17.82 34.44 2.96
C THR A 620 -18.72 35.55 3.42
N ASP A 621 -20.05 35.30 3.57
CA ASP A 621 -20.98 36.27 4.05
C ASP A 621 -20.66 36.72 5.47
N LYS A 622 -20.81 38.02 5.73
CA LYS A 622 -20.56 38.65 7.03
C LYS A 622 -21.74 38.49 8.00
N ASP A 623 -22.92 38.05 7.52
CA ASP A 623 -24.08 37.83 8.38
C ASP A 623 -23.96 36.52 9.17
N VAL A 624 -23.18 36.59 10.24
CA VAL A 624 -23.03 35.47 11.18
C VAL A 624 -24.37 35.04 11.79
N THR A 625 -25.35 35.95 11.91
CA THR A 625 -26.65 35.63 12.47
C THR A 625 -27.43 34.70 11.54
N ALA A 626 -27.44 34.97 10.22
CA ALA A 626 -28.04 34.06 9.24
C ALA A 626 -27.35 32.71 9.23
N LEU A 627 -26.01 32.67 9.25
CA LEU A 627 -25.22 31.41 9.33
C LEU A 627 -25.60 30.62 10.58
N PHE A 628 -25.65 31.27 11.75
CA PHE A 628 -26.05 30.63 12.99
C PHE A 628 -27.47 30.06 12.92
N ARG A 629 -28.44 30.83 12.40
CA ARG A 629 -29.83 30.36 12.27
C ARG A 629 -29.93 29.16 11.35
N LYS A 630 -29.21 29.18 10.21
CA LYS A 630 -29.13 28.04 9.28
C LYS A 630 -28.60 26.79 9.98
N ALA A 631 -27.43 26.86 10.62
CA ALA A 631 -26.79 25.74 11.30
C ALA A 631 -27.64 25.21 12.47
N LYS A 632 -28.14 26.13 13.33
CA LYS A 632 -29.01 25.76 14.45
C LYS A 632 -30.30 25.11 13.97
N GLY A 633 -30.92 25.67 12.91
CA GLY A 633 -32.16 25.11 12.33
C GLY A 633 -31.97 23.68 11.82
N VAL A 634 -30.85 23.40 11.15
CA VAL A 634 -30.51 22.04 10.69
C VAL A 634 -30.41 21.07 11.86
N VAL A 635 -29.67 21.40 12.92
CA VAL A 635 -29.51 20.53 14.07
C VAL A 635 -30.83 20.38 14.87
N GLU A 636 -31.58 21.47 15.07
CA GLU A 636 -32.84 21.47 15.80
C GLU A 636 -33.93 20.62 15.12
N MET A 637 -34.04 20.72 13.80
CA MET A 637 -35.04 19.98 13.02
C MET A 637 -34.66 18.54 12.76
N MET A 638 -33.39 18.15 12.95
CA MET A 638 -32.93 16.76 12.79
C MET A 638 -33.79 15.80 13.58
N ALA A 639 -34.03 16.10 14.86
CA ALA A 639 -34.83 15.26 15.75
C ALA A 639 -36.23 14.93 15.18
N ARG A 640 -36.88 15.91 14.51
CA ARG A 640 -38.18 15.70 13.88
C ARG A 640 -38.14 14.75 12.70
N TYR A 641 -37.10 14.87 11.84
CA TYR A 641 -36.97 14.05 10.63
C TYR A 641 -36.49 12.64 10.90
N VAL A 642 -35.64 12.47 11.91
CA VAL A 642 -35.18 11.12 12.29
C VAL A 642 -36.11 10.43 13.29
N HIS A 643 -37.23 11.05 13.62
CA HIS A 643 -38.25 10.51 14.54
C HIS A 643 -37.75 10.26 15.98
N MET A 644 -36.90 11.15 16.47
CA MET A 644 -36.43 11.10 17.87
C MET A 644 -36.96 12.24 18.71
N GLU A 645 -36.66 12.25 19.99
CA GLU A 645 -37.00 13.31 20.92
C GLU A 645 -36.38 14.66 20.50
N ALA A 646 -37.07 15.76 20.83
CA ALA A 646 -36.60 17.11 20.51
C ALA A 646 -35.28 17.41 21.25
N LEU A 647 -34.30 17.93 20.53
CA LEU A 647 -33.05 18.43 21.10
C LEU A 647 -33.27 19.80 21.77
N THR A 648 -32.62 20.02 22.90
CA THR A 648 -32.63 21.31 23.59
C THR A 648 -31.24 21.95 23.57
N PHE A 649 -31.20 23.27 23.62
CA PHE A 649 -29.98 24.07 23.49
C PHE A 649 -29.76 24.96 24.71
N LYS A 650 -28.56 24.87 25.27
CA LYS A 650 -28.20 25.64 26.49
C LYS A 650 -26.75 26.16 26.32
N GLN A 651 -26.42 27.22 27.02
CA GLN A 651 -25.03 27.67 27.18
C GLN A 651 -24.59 27.27 28.58
N THR A 652 -23.87 26.17 28.72
CA THR A 652 -23.40 25.63 30.00
C THR A 652 -21.88 25.58 30.05
N GLU A 653 -21.24 24.99 29.04
CA GLU A 653 -19.80 24.80 28.97
C GLU A 653 -19.32 25.14 27.57
N LYS A 654 -18.53 26.22 27.45
CA LYS A 654 -18.05 26.70 26.16
C LYS A 654 -17.01 25.75 25.59
N PRO A 655 -17.21 25.20 24.34
CA PRO A 655 -16.19 24.41 23.68
C PRO A 655 -14.93 25.26 23.42
N VAL A 656 -13.74 24.65 23.54
CA VAL A 656 -12.44 25.34 23.41
C VAL A 656 -12.24 26.00 22.05
N TRP A 657 -12.81 25.42 21.01
CA TRP A 657 -12.76 25.88 19.62
C TRP A 657 -13.80 26.95 19.28
N ALA A 658 -14.78 27.20 20.19
CA ALA A 658 -15.92 28.06 19.94
C ALA A 658 -15.59 29.54 20.10
N ASP A 659 -16.32 30.37 19.35
CA ASP A 659 -16.39 31.82 19.56
C ASP A 659 -16.88 32.16 20.97
N ASN A 660 -16.59 33.36 21.44
CA ASN A 660 -16.92 33.73 22.81
C ASN A 660 -18.43 33.99 23.03
N VAL A 661 -19.18 34.27 21.97
CA VAL A 661 -20.60 34.65 22.05
C VAL A 661 -21.50 33.62 21.39
N VAL A 662 -21.08 33.05 20.24
CA VAL A 662 -21.93 32.24 19.39
C VAL A 662 -21.61 30.75 19.56
N TRP A 663 -22.18 30.16 20.60
CA TRP A 663 -22.03 28.73 20.92
C TRP A 663 -23.24 28.19 21.72
N LEU A 664 -23.53 26.91 21.54
CA LEU A 664 -24.57 26.18 22.26
C LEU A 664 -24.10 24.74 22.52
N ASN A 665 -24.40 24.24 23.72
CA ASN A 665 -24.37 22.81 23.98
C ASN A 665 -25.73 22.22 23.64
N ILE A 666 -25.73 21.00 23.09
CA ILE A 666 -26.91 20.28 22.61
C ILE A 666 -27.24 19.17 23.58
N TYR A 667 -28.50 19.09 24.02
CA TYR A 667 -28.96 18.11 24.99
C TYR A 667 -30.12 17.29 24.46
N ARG A 668 -30.12 16.01 24.84
CA ARG A 668 -31.28 15.12 24.78
C ARG A 668 -31.75 14.89 26.20
N GLY A 669 -32.89 15.49 26.60
CA GLY A 669 -33.26 15.57 27.99
C GLY A 669 -32.21 16.33 28.81
N ASP A 670 -31.60 15.67 29.81
CA ASP A 670 -30.51 16.23 30.62
C ASP A 670 -29.13 15.79 30.20
N GLU A 671 -29.02 14.88 29.23
CA GLU A 671 -27.75 14.39 28.70
C GLU A 671 -27.20 15.34 27.64
N LYS A 672 -25.95 15.80 27.80
CA LYS A 672 -25.24 16.56 26.77
C LYS A 672 -24.81 15.59 25.67
N VAL A 673 -25.30 15.80 24.44
CA VAL A 673 -25.02 14.94 23.28
C VAL A 673 -24.14 15.62 22.23
N GLY A 674 -23.83 16.90 22.39
CA GLY A 674 -22.97 17.59 21.42
C GLY A 674 -22.86 19.09 21.63
N ASP A 675 -22.26 19.71 20.62
CA ASP A 675 -21.99 21.16 20.58
C ASP A 675 -22.26 21.73 19.19
N LEU A 676 -22.67 22.99 19.13
CA LEU A 676 -22.84 23.80 17.95
C LEU A 676 -22.25 25.20 18.20
N ALA A 677 -21.29 25.63 17.42
CA ALA A 677 -20.71 26.96 17.61
C ALA A 677 -20.10 27.54 16.33
N LEU A 678 -19.97 28.86 16.32
CA LEU A 678 -19.08 29.54 15.39
C LEU A 678 -17.62 29.23 15.77
N LEU A 679 -16.81 28.90 14.78
CA LEU A 679 -15.39 28.69 14.99
C LEU A 679 -14.72 30.00 15.42
N ALA A 680 -14.02 30.01 16.54
CA ALA A 680 -13.33 31.20 17.04
C ALA A 680 -12.30 31.70 16.02
N LYS A 681 -12.20 32.99 15.83
CA LYS A 681 -11.28 33.63 14.88
C LYS A 681 -9.83 33.15 15.06
N LYS A 682 -9.38 33.02 16.31
CA LYS A 682 -8.07 32.50 16.65
C LYS A 682 -7.87 31.05 16.14
N VAL A 683 -8.90 30.20 16.25
CA VAL A 683 -8.86 28.81 15.80
C VAL A 683 -8.89 28.74 14.25
N SER A 684 -9.77 29.55 13.60
CA SER A 684 -9.78 29.67 12.14
C SER A 684 -8.40 30.01 11.58
N MET A 685 -7.73 31.00 12.17
CA MET A 685 -6.37 31.41 11.77
C MET A 685 -5.34 30.30 11.97
N ALA A 686 -5.39 29.60 13.10
CA ALA A 686 -4.49 28.49 13.38
C ALA A 686 -4.71 27.31 12.43
N CYS A 687 -5.94 27.05 11.98
CA CYS A 687 -6.25 26.09 10.94
C CYS A 687 -5.84 26.52 9.53
N GLY A 688 -5.60 27.83 9.31
CA GLY A 688 -5.30 28.40 8.00
C GLY A 688 -6.55 28.83 7.20
N ILE A 689 -7.74 28.90 7.83
CA ILE A 689 -8.96 29.44 7.24
C ILE A 689 -8.86 30.96 7.18
N LYS A 690 -8.98 31.58 6.01
CA LYS A 690 -8.66 33.00 5.77
C LYS A 690 -9.89 33.89 5.69
N ASN A 691 -10.88 33.49 4.88
CA ASN A 691 -11.98 34.35 4.45
C ASN A 691 -13.37 33.84 4.82
N LEU A 692 -13.46 32.66 5.44
CA LEU A 692 -14.75 32.03 5.76
C LEU A 692 -15.13 32.24 7.24
N ASN A 693 -16.40 32.46 7.48
CA ASN A 693 -17.08 32.22 8.72
C ASN A 693 -17.54 30.76 8.72
N VAL A 694 -17.23 30.01 9.77
CA VAL A 694 -17.52 28.57 9.83
C VAL A 694 -18.30 28.26 11.09
N MET A 695 -19.52 27.73 10.91
CA MET A 695 -20.26 27.10 12.02
C MET A 695 -20.00 25.61 11.99
N LEU A 696 -19.65 25.06 13.14
CA LEU A 696 -19.42 23.62 13.36
C LEU A 696 -20.45 23.05 14.31
N PHE A 697 -20.89 21.84 14.05
CA PHE A 697 -21.58 21.03 15.03
C PHE A 697 -20.97 19.63 15.10
N GLN A 698 -21.04 19.00 16.25
CA GLN A 698 -20.77 17.59 16.44
C GLN A 698 -21.73 17.00 17.45
N LEU A 699 -22.27 15.83 17.15
CA LEU A 699 -23.17 15.07 18.00
C LEU A 699 -22.64 13.65 18.20
N ASP A 700 -22.75 13.14 19.43
CA ASP A 700 -22.54 11.73 19.69
C ASP A 700 -23.78 10.96 19.18
N GLN A 701 -23.64 10.29 18.05
CA GLN A 701 -24.74 9.60 17.41
C GLN A 701 -25.23 8.39 18.21
N ASP A 702 -24.33 7.69 18.91
CA ASP A 702 -24.70 6.55 19.74
C ASP A 702 -25.62 6.97 20.90
N SER A 703 -25.43 8.18 21.43
CA SER A 703 -26.32 8.77 22.42
C SER A 703 -27.67 9.23 21.85
N LEU A 704 -27.81 9.26 20.51
CA LEU A 704 -29.07 9.61 19.85
C LEU A 704 -29.94 8.38 19.49
N VAL A 705 -29.43 7.16 19.63
CA VAL A 705 -30.20 5.95 19.35
C VAL A 705 -31.46 5.94 20.18
N PRO A 706 -32.65 5.98 19.58
CA PRO A 706 -33.90 6.16 20.34
C PRO A 706 -34.25 4.89 21.10
N LEU A 707 -34.46 5.02 22.40
CA LEU A 707 -35.08 3.97 23.22
C LEU A 707 -36.59 3.84 22.95
N LYS A 708 -37.22 4.93 22.51
CA LYS A 708 -38.62 4.98 22.06
C LYS A 708 -38.69 5.89 20.82
N SER A 709 -39.32 5.39 19.76
CA SER A 709 -39.58 6.24 18.62
C SER A 709 -40.68 7.27 18.92
N ARG A 710 -40.57 8.47 18.34
CA ARG A 710 -41.66 9.43 18.38
C ARG A 710 -42.86 8.87 17.63
N THR A 711 -43.97 8.71 18.32
CA THR A 711 -45.24 8.27 17.72
C THR A 711 -45.92 9.50 17.10
N ASN A 712 -46.15 9.48 15.80
CA ASN A 712 -46.99 10.46 15.15
C ASN A 712 -48.41 10.01 15.33
N THR A 713 -49.17 10.74 16.15
CA THR A 713 -50.62 10.52 16.30
C THR A 713 -51.38 11.38 15.29
N PHE A 714 -52.32 10.75 14.58
CA PHE A 714 -53.24 11.50 13.72
C PHE A 714 -54.13 12.35 14.59
N THR A 715 -54.23 13.61 14.27
CA THR A 715 -55.25 14.51 14.85
C THR A 715 -56.17 15.00 13.71
N HIS A 716 -57.48 14.90 13.95
CA HIS A 716 -58.45 15.45 13.00
C HIS A 716 -58.18 16.94 12.76
N MET A 717 -58.30 17.36 11.51
CA MET A 717 -58.29 18.79 11.20
C MET A 717 -59.48 19.45 11.86
N ALA A 718 -59.28 20.68 12.33
CA ALA A 718 -60.37 21.46 12.88
C ALA A 718 -61.46 21.70 11.83
N GLU A 719 -62.69 21.42 12.11
CA GLU A 719 -63.86 21.70 11.23
C GLU A 719 -64.15 23.18 11.16
N TYR A 720 -63.77 23.93 12.19
CA TYR A 720 -63.97 25.36 12.29
C TYR A 720 -62.67 26.11 12.08
N PRO A 721 -62.69 27.31 11.50
CA PRO A 721 -61.46 28.06 11.21
C PRO A 721 -60.73 28.48 12.50
N MET A 722 -59.39 28.31 12.46
CA MET A 722 -58.50 28.83 13.48
C MET A 722 -58.12 30.25 13.13
N THR A 723 -58.00 31.12 14.13
CA THR A 723 -57.61 32.52 13.96
C THR A 723 -56.19 32.72 14.46
N ASP A 724 -55.38 33.32 13.64
CA ASP A 724 -54.07 33.82 14.01
C ASP A 724 -54.22 35.20 14.66
N TYR A 725 -53.71 35.34 15.90
CA TYR A 725 -53.78 36.58 16.67
C TYR A 725 -52.40 37.03 17.11
N ASP A 726 -51.92 38.13 16.57
CA ASP A 726 -50.59 38.63 16.83
C ASP A 726 -50.54 39.56 18.02
N ILE A 727 -49.61 39.34 18.95
CA ILE A 727 -49.39 40.17 20.15
C ILE A 727 -47.95 40.65 20.13
N SER A 728 -47.75 41.97 20.19
CA SER A 728 -46.42 42.57 20.32
C SER A 728 -46.17 42.97 21.77
N LEU A 729 -45.15 42.40 22.36
CA LEU A 729 -44.77 42.57 23.76
C LEU A 729 -43.47 43.35 23.91
N LEU A 730 -43.44 44.27 24.86
CA LEU A 730 -42.21 44.91 25.30
C LEU A 730 -41.67 44.11 26.51
N LEU A 731 -40.46 43.55 26.34
CA LEU A 731 -39.82 42.66 27.27
C LEU A 731 -38.42 43.16 27.60
N ASP A 732 -37.84 42.71 28.73
CA ASP A 732 -36.42 42.79 28.99
C ASP A 732 -35.62 42.12 27.90
N GLY A 733 -34.52 42.72 27.48
CA GLY A 733 -33.69 42.23 26.39
C GLY A 733 -33.10 40.82 26.62
N SER A 734 -33.00 40.39 27.89
CA SER A 734 -32.48 39.07 28.28
C SER A 734 -33.51 37.94 28.18
N VAL A 735 -34.82 38.23 28.14
CA VAL A 735 -35.88 37.23 28.10
C VAL A 735 -35.79 36.48 26.77
N GLN A 736 -35.64 35.18 26.82
CA GLN A 736 -35.52 34.34 25.61
C GLN A 736 -36.88 33.89 25.09
N TRP A 737 -37.00 33.73 23.76
CA TRP A 737 -38.23 33.22 23.13
C TRP A 737 -38.66 31.86 23.72
N LYS A 738 -37.77 30.96 24.00
CA LYS A 738 -38.10 29.66 24.61
C LYS A 738 -38.83 29.79 25.96
N ASP A 739 -38.47 30.81 26.76
CA ASP A 739 -39.08 31.02 28.06
C ASP A 739 -40.48 31.55 27.95
N VAL A 740 -40.73 32.41 26.92
CA VAL A 740 -42.05 32.91 26.53
C VAL A 740 -42.92 31.74 26.03
N LEU A 741 -42.39 30.95 25.06
CA LEU A 741 -43.07 29.79 24.52
C LEU A 741 -43.45 28.76 25.57
N GLN A 742 -42.53 28.46 26.50
CA GLN A 742 -42.81 27.58 27.66
C GLN A 742 -43.88 28.10 28.56
N THR A 743 -43.96 29.42 28.74
CA THR A 743 -44.99 30.08 29.56
C THR A 743 -46.34 29.95 28.91
N VAL A 744 -46.40 30.16 27.58
CA VAL A 744 -47.67 29.99 26.80
C VAL A 744 -48.11 28.52 26.79
N GLY A 745 -47.18 27.59 26.58
CA GLY A 745 -47.46 26.15 26.57
C GLY A 745 -47.92 25.58 27.94
N GLY A 746 -47.62 26.32 29.03
CA GLY A 746 -48.13 26.02 30.37
C GLY A 746 -49.55 26.57 30.65
N ILE A 747 -50.22 27.19 29.67
CA ILE A 747 -51.60 27.68 29.77
C ILE A 747 -52.52 26.49 29.40
N LYS A 748 -53.34 26.08 30.32
CA LYS A 748 -54.38 25.08 30.07
C LYS A 748 -55.63 25.79 29.45
N SER A 749 -55.74 25.74 28.16
CA SER A 749 -56.92 26.26 27.40
C SER A 749 -57.18 25.35 26.21
N GLU A 750 -58.40 24.95 26.02
CA GLU A 750 -58.84 24.17 24.85
C GLU A 750 -58.90 25.00 23.57
N LEU A 751 -58.91 26.30 23.72
CA LEU A 751 -58.99 27.26 22.60
C LEU A 751 -57.61 27.70 22.11
N LEU A 752 -56.53 27.51 22.88
CA LEU A 752 -55.21 27.92 22.52
C LEU A 752 -54.42 26.70 22.00
N HIS A 753 -54.17 26.66 20.69
CA HIS A 753 -53.52 25.56 20.02
C HIS A 753 -52.00 25.69 19.94
N GLY A 754 -51.45 26.91 20.15
CA GLY A 754 -50.01 27.12 20.13
C GLY A 754 -49.65 28.61 20.01
N ALA A 755 -48.37 28.87 20.07
CA ALA A 755 -47.77 30.15 19.76
C ALA A 755 -46.55 29.99 18.87
N SER A 756 -46.38 30.91 17.92
CA SER A 756 -45.20 30.97 17.04
C SER A 756 -44.55 32.35 17.11
N PHE A 757 -43.22 32.34 16.83
CA PHE A 757 -42.44 33.58 16.75
C PHE A 757 -42.76 34.30 15.44
N VAL A 758 -43.00 35.63 15.52
CA VAL A 758 -43.21 36.47 14.34
C VAL A 758 -41.99 37.37 14.12
N ASP A 759 -41.66 38.22 15.11
CA ASP A 759 -40.58 39.18 14.97
C ASP A 759 -39.98 39.59 16.34
N GLU A 760 -38.72 40.03 16.30
CA GLU A 760 -38.05 40.67 17.42
C GLU A 760 -37.42 41.98 16.93
N TYR A 761 -37.81 43.09 17.51
CA TYR A 761 -37.31 44.41 17.16
C TYR A 761 -36.55 45.07 18.32
N ARG A 762 -35.35 45.54 18.01
CA ARG A 762 -34.47 46.33 18.90
C ARG A 762 -34.08 47.60 18.15
N GLY A 763 -34.74 48.69 18.39
CA GLY A 763 -34.45 49.93 17.67
C GLY A 763 -34.88 51.16 18.44
N LYS A 764 -34.83 52.32 17.81
CA LYS A 764 -35.02 53.64 18.45
C LYS A 764 -36.39 53.80 19.15
N GLN A 765 -37.38 52.98 18.82
CA GLN A 765 -38.73 53.02 19.40
C GLN A 765 -38.90 52.08 20.60
N VAL A 766 -37.81 51.38 21.02
CA VAL A 766 -37.82 50.46 22.16
C VAL A 766 -36.85 51.03 23.25
N PRO A 767 -37.29 51.13 24.51
CA PRO A 767 -36.45 51.62 25.58
C PRO A 767 -35.12 50.84 25.71
N ALA A 768 -34.07 51.53 26.13
CA ALA A 768 -32.76 50.92 26.35
C ALA A 768 -32.88 49.72 27.31
N GLY A 769 -32.25 48.58 26.95
CA GLY A 769 -32.31 47.34 27.71
C GLY A 769 -33.55 46.48 27.47
N LYS A 770 -34.55 46.97 26.71
CA LYS A 770 -35.75 46.21 26.32
C LYS A 770 -35.75 45.80 24.86
N LYS A 771 -36.64 44.87 24.50
CA LYS A 771 -36.95 44.46 23.12
C LYS A 771 -38.45 44.35 22.91
N SER A 772 -38.88 44.53 21.67
CA SER A 772 -40.24 44.20 21.25
C SER A 772 -40.23 42.81 20.65
N LEU A 773 -41.04 41.92 21.17
CA LEU A 773 -41.23 40.56 20.68
C LEU A 773 -42.67 40.39 20.20
N THR A 774 -42.85 40.03 18.95
CA THR A 774 -44.18 39.73 18.39
C THR A 774 -44.33 38.22 18.31
N LEU A 775 -45.39 37.73 18.92
CA LEU A 775 -45.78 36.32 18.85
C LEU A 775 -47.19 36.22 18.24
N ARG A 776 -47.38 35.12 17.51
CA ARG A 776 -48.65 34.72 16.92
C ARG A 776 -49.28 33.60 17.74
N LEU A 777 -50.49 33.79 18.18
CA LEU A 777 -51.28 32.76 18.86
C LEU A 777 -52.21 32.12 17.82
N ALA A 778 -52.25 30.78 17.81
CA ALA A 778 -53.23 30.02 17.06
C ALA A 778 -54.42 29.73 18.01
N ILE A 779 -55.56 30.39 17.77
CA ILE A 779 -56.74 30.30 18.63
C ILE A 779 -57.91 29.73 17.82
N GLY A 780 -58.58 28.71 18.33
CA GLY A 780 -59.73 28.08 17.67
C GLY A 780 -60.54 27.17 18.59
N SER A 781 -61.69 26.77 18.12
CA SER A 781 -62.54 25.78 18.81
C SER A 781 -62.85 24.61 17.88
N LYS A 782 -63.00 23.44 18.42
CA LYS A 782 -63.45 22.23 17.71
C LYS A 782 -64.95 22.18 17.54
N GLU A 783 -65.72 23.02 18.26
CA GLU A 783 -67.17 22.93 18.33
C GLU A 783 -67.88 24.10 17.59
N LYS A 784 -67.20 25.27 17.41
CA LYS A 784 -67.80 26.44 16.81
C LYS A 784 -66.76 27.43 16.31
N THR A 785 -67.18 28.34 15.43
CA THR A 785 -66.43 29.53 15.09
C THR A 785 -66.43 30.49 16.30
N LEU A 786 -65.23 30.95 16.74
CA LEU A 786 -65.08 31.86 17.85
C LEU A 786 -65.43 33.29 17.46
N THR A 787 -66.07 34.04 18.37
CA THR A 787 -66.26 35.48 18.24
C THR A 787 -64.99 36.24 18.56
N SER A 788 -64.88 37.49 18.11
CA SER A 788 -63.72 38.35 18.40
C SER A 788 -63.51 38.57 19.89
N ALA A 789 -64.57 38.60 20.69
CA ALA A 789 -64.49 38.75 22.14
C ALA A 789 -63.85 37.51 22.81
N GLU A 790 -64.21 36.29 22.37
CA GLU A 790 -63.62 35.04 22.87
C GLU A 790 -62.14 34.92 22.51
N ILE A 791 -61.75 35.38 21.31
CA ILE A 791 -60.36 35.40 20.89
C ILE A 791 -59.54 36.40 21.71
N GLU A 792 -60.09 37.61 22.00
CA GLU A 792 -59.43 38.62 22.80
C GLU A 792 -59.30 38.18 24.26
N GLU A 793 -60.29 37.43 24.79
CA GLU A 793 -60.21 36.88 26.13
C GLU A 793 -59.03 35.90 26.30
N VAL A 794 -58.86 34.97 25.35
CA VAL A 794 -57.73 34.02 25.32
C VAL A 794 -56.41 34.78 25.18
N ALA A 795 -56.31 35.74 24.27
CA ALA A 795 -55.13 36.54 24.03
C ALA A 795 -54.75 37.37 25.29
N THR A 796 -55.73 37.95 25.96
CA THR A 796 -55.57 38.71 27.21
C THR A 796 -55.06 37.79 28.35
N GLY A 797 -55.59 36.57 28.41
CA GLY A 797 -55.14 35.54 29.38
C GLY A 797 -53.65 35.19 29.17
N VAL A 798 -53.26 35.03 27.92
CA VAL A 798 -51.83 34.80 27.54
C VAL A 798 -50.96 35.99 27.92
N LEU A 799 -51.39 37.18 27.57
CA LEU A 799 -50.68 38.43 27.89
C LEU A 799 -50.47 38.58 29.39
N ASN A 800 -51.53 38.40 30.20
CA ASN A 800 -51.46 38.51 31.67
C ASN A 800 -50.46 37.51 32.27
N LYS A 801 -50.35 36.29 31.71
CA LYS A 801 -49.45 35.26 32.18
C LYS A 801 -48.00 35.60 31.89
N ILE A 802 -47.74 36.08 30.67
CA ILE A 802 -46.42 36.55 30.26
C ILE A 802 -46.02 37.80 31.03
N ALA A 803 -46.94 38.77 31.22
CA ALA A 803 -46.74 39.99 31.99
C ALA A 803 -46.39 39.66 33.46
N LYS A 804 -47.07 38.72 34.06
CA LYS A 804 -46.81 38.28 35.46
C LYS A 804 -45.44 37.64 35.62
N ARG A 805 -44.94 36.91 34.60
CA ARG A 805 -43.68 36.19 34.71
C ARG A 805 -42.50 37.08 34.36
N PHE A 806 -42.61 37.91 33.34
CA PHE A 806 -41.49 38.65 32.75
C PHE A 806 -41.63 40.16 32.81
N GLY A 807 -42.68 40.69 33.44
CA GLY A 807 -42.96 42.14 33.44
C GLY A 807 -43.21 42.68 32.04
N ALA A 808 -43.82 41.87 31.17
CA ALA A 808 -44.11 42.26 29.80
C ALA A 808 -45.24 43.28 29.71
N GLU A 809 -45.10 44.27 28.81
CA GLU A 809 -46.09 45.29 28.48
C GLU A 809 -46.57 45.14 27.02
N LEU A 810 -47.84 45.38 26.76
CA LEU A 810 -48.33 45.39 25.37
C LEU A 810 -47.73 46.59 24.65
N ARG A 811 -47.06 46.36 23.54
CA ARG A 811 -46.59 47.45 22.67
C ARG A 811 -47.79 47.97 21.88
N ARG A 812 -48.16 49.23 22.10
CA ARG A 812 -49.19 49.95 21.40
C ARG A 812 -48.72 50.50 20.06
#